data_fbeff43bb08c621793cc390107e0e6be
#
_entry.id   fbeff43bb08c621793cc390107e0e6be
#
_cell.length_a   1.000
_cell.length_b   1.000
_cell.length_c   1.000
_cell.angle_alpha   90.00
_cell.angle_beta   90.00
_cell.angle_gamma   90.00
#
_symmetry.space_group_name_H-M   'P 1'
#
loop_
_entity.id
_entity.type
_entity.pdbx_description
1 polymer ?
#
loop_
_entity_poly.entity_id
_entity_poly.type
_entity_poly.pdbx_seq_one_letter_code
_entity_poly.pdbx_strand_id
1 'polypeptide(L)'
;MTTPATLLKPLTCRILGVLVAILVSAVGFPVSAQDQRAERVAFFEKHVRPLLLKRCVSCHGPRKREAGLRLDRADGLFRSGDQGPVVKPNKPEASRLIRLIRGDDENLAMPPDDRLSKQEIKILTQWVLQGAVWPGYDNTQPRSPESDGPLFTAAQKAYWAFQPIVQVRPPHLKDPGISSPIDTFIRAGLQEVDLTPAPLADARTRLRRVTFDLTGLPPAAAEIATFAADGTPDAWPRLIDRKLASPTYGEKWGRHWLDVVRFAESAAHDGNNGYLHAWRYRDYVIAAINRDHPYNAFVIEQLAGDLLPSTGDAAIDLERLVATGFLQVGPKPVVMRDKRQMLLDIADEQLSTTTIALLGLTVGCARCHDHKFDPIPTEDYYSLAGIFMSTHVMHDMAADSMWIEPEVAGPGGEVIRVMAVRDQPQAANLRIHLRGNYQTLGAEAPRRFLQIIAGENHPAIQTKASGRLELARWIADKRNPLTARVLVNRMWQRHFGRGIVVTADDFGVRGELPSHPQLLDWLAHELADRDWSMKALHRILLQSATYQQSASVDNRRAATLDADNRLLWRMPRRRLSAEEIRDSMLFASQMLDRRMGGTLFTSGYNFNRPDVKLSVVDIGDPENYAPFHQPRRSVYLPVIRNQMHPMLALFDTANEHIPVTKRTESIVAPQALFLMNSSFARRAARRLALSTTTLPDARRIREIYLRLLGREPTGNEQAESLDYVGDYRQALGLDPAGVTRTAAPAVVQSYADQVRNTPGLLAYYRLNAMRTIDGQGVTPNALRANRSPGRIVNGATFGVAGAVLDQPGEVARDTAIELNGVNQRVQVDDVEFLSQALAAITVEYWIKPVQVAQQYAVGLDDLATGKRYWKSGLHPVQIEGREQLVIYHEFFHTGGFRFPRTKEAVVATGQWSHVVFSLGAGARKLFVNGQLVDTFNTNARPIFGGAPLTFGSRADDREWLQGGIDEVAIYNQVLDEHTIRNHFAAGSGQTMEALHPDLLAWQSFCQAVFCMNGFIFVD
;
A
#
# COMPACT_ATOMS: atom_id res chain seq x y z
N MET A 1 66.93 -6.71 18.80
CA MET A 1 67.45 -7.38 19.99
C MET A 1 66.20 -7.85 20.77
N THR A 2 65.74 -8.97 20.47
CA THR A 2 65.85 -10.29 21.11
C THR A 2 65.14 -10.34 22.45
N THR A 3 63.92 -10.88 22.46
CA THR A 3 63.41 -12.21 22.92
C THR A 3 63.39 -12.44 24.45
N PRO A 4 62.61 -13.39 24.96
CA PRO A 4 61.35 -14.02 24.57
C PRO A 4 60.34 -14.17 25.73
N ALA A 5 59.09 -14.41 25.39
CA ALA A 5 58.04 -14.78 26.31
C ALA A 5 57.96 -16.30 26.44
N THR A 6 57.87 -16.78 27.66
CA THR A 6 57.70 -18.19 27.96
C THR A 6 56.27 -18.58 28.23
N LEU A 7 55.81 -19.59 27.53
CA LEU A 7 54.53 -20.32 27.68
C LEU A 7 54.40 -20.92 29.07
N LEU A 8 53.27 -20.70 29.74
CA LEU A 8 52.74 -21.59 30.79
C LEU A 8 51.27 -21.90 30.44
N LYS A 9 51.02 -23.10 30.05
CA LYS A 9 49.68 -23.64 29.77
C LYS A 9 48.94 -23.91 31.07
N PRO A 10 47.61 -23.69 31.11
CA PRO A 10 46.81 -23.98 32.28
C PRO A 10 46.35 -25.45 32.29
N LEU A 11 46.93 -26.26 33.14
CA LEU A 11 46.51 -27.66 33.41
C LEU A 11 45.50 -27.76 34.58
N THR A 12 45.18 -26.65 35.24
CA THR A 12 44.33 -26.60 36.44
C THR A 12 42.83 -26.38 36.16
N CYS A 13 42.44 -26.02 34.93
CA CYS A 13 41.02 -25.76 34.63
C CYS A 13 40.21 -27.01 34.17
N ARG A 14 40.89 -28.13 33.84
CA ARG A 14 40.18 -29.34 33.39
C ARG A 14 39.77 -30.27 34.54
N ILE A 15 40.43 -30.20 35.71
CA ILE A 15 40.07 -31.05 36.85
C ILE A 15 38.91 -30.45 37.65
N LEU A 16 38.77 -29.13 37.71
CA LEU A 16 37.65 -28.47 38.38
C LEU A 16 36.34 -28.58 37.58
N GLY A 17 36.39 -28.59 36.22
CA GLY A 17 35.22 -28.77 35.36
C GLY A 17 34.61 -30.17 35.42
N VAL A 18 35.45 -31.22 35.61
CA VAL A 18 34.96 -32.60 35.73
C VAL A 18 34.37 -32.88 37.10
N LEU A 19 34.92 -32.28 38.19
CA LEU A 19 34.35 -32.41 39.54
C LEU A 19 33.03 -31.67 39.72
N VAL A 20 32.84 -30.53 39.06
CA VAL A 20 31.55 -29.82 39.03
C VAL A 20 30.52 -30.56 38.19
N ALA A 21 30.91 -31.18 37.05
CA ALA A 21 30.01 -31.99 36.24
C ALA A 21 29.59 -33.32 36.95
N ILE A 22 30.43 -33.90 37.79
CA ILE A 22 30.07 -35.10 38.56
C ILE A 22 29.23 -34.76 39.81
N LEU A 23 29.40 -33.59 40.41
CA LEU A 23 28.53 -33.11 41.50
C LEU A 23 27.16 -32.65 41.05
N VAL A 24 27.03 -32.10 39.82
CA VAL A 24 25.72 -31.71 39.26
C VAL A 24 24.90 -32.92 38.79
N SER A 25 25.57 -34.06 38.51
CA SER A 25 24.91 -35.33 38.15
C SER A 25 24.38 -36.14 39.33
N ALA A 26 24.67 -35.75 40.55
CA ALA A 26 24.27 -36.50 41.78
C ALA A 26 23.12 -35.81 42.56
N VAL A 27 22.71 -34.58 42.17
CA VAL A 27 21.54 -33.94 42.75
C VAL A 27 20.46 -33.99 41.68
N GLY A 28 19.73 -35.09 41.63
CA GLY A 28 18.49 -35.19 40.86
C GLY A 28 17.47 -34.21 41.47
N PHE A 29 17.36 -33.01 40.85
CA PHE A 29 16.21 -32.18 41.09
C PHE A 29 14.99 -32.97 40.62
N PRO A 30 13.94 -33.10 41.38
CA PRO A 30 12.69 -33.71 40.90
C PRO A 30 12.18 -32.86 39.77
N VAL A 31 12.22 -33.39 38.53
CA VAL A 31 11.56 -32.78 37.39
C VAL A 31 10.12 -32.47 37.77
N SER A 32 9.70 -31.25 37.69
CA SER A 32 8.34 -30.85 38.10
C SER A 32 7.31 -31.62 37.28
N ALA A 33 6.16 -31.93 37.88
CA ALA A 33 5.07 -32.62 37.18
C ALA A 33 4.65 -31.86 35.89
N GLN A 34 4.93 -30.59 35.87
CA GLN A 34 4.65 -29.71 34.74
C GLN A 34 5.65 -29.91 33.57
N ASP A 35 6.95 -30.11 33.87
CA ASP A 35 7.97 -30.38 32.87
C ASP A 35 7.77 -31.76 32.25
N GLN A 36 7.42 -32.77 33.06
CA GLN A 36 7.07 -34.10 32.56
C GLN A 36 5.84 -34.09 31.64
N ARG A 37 4.85 -33.24 31.93
CA ARG A 37 3.67 -33.08 31.06
C ARG A 37 4.04 -32.43 29.74
N ALA A 38 4.90 -31.43 29.75
CA ALA A 38 5.37 -30.74 28.54
C ALA A 38 6.12 -31.70 27.60
N GLU A 39 7.01 -32.57 28.14
CA GLU A 39 7.70 -33.61 27.37
C GLU A 39 6.74 -34.63 26.75
N ARG A 40 5.71 -35.06 27.48
CA ARG A 40 4.69 -36.00 26.99
C ARG A 40 3.81 -35.36 25.89
N VAL A 41 3.48 -34.08 26.00
CA VAL A 41 2.79 -33.31 24.97
C VAL A 41 3.67 -33.20 23.71
N ALA A 42 4.95 -32.87 23.87
CA ALA A 42 5.89 -32.82 22.75
C ALA A 42 6.05 -34.18 22.06
N PHE A 43 6.09 -35.25 22.81
CA PHE A 43 6.14 -36.62 22.26
C PHE A 43 4.85 -36.93 21.45
N PHE A 44 3.69 -36.58 21.98
CA PHE A 44 2.42 -36.75 21.26
C PHE A 44 2.38 -36.00 19.94
N GLU A 45 2.70 -34.72 19.96
CA GLU A 45 2.63 -33.85 18.74
C GLU A 45 3.63 -34.30 17.68
N LYS A 46 4.86 -34.72 18.13
CA LYS A 46 5.94 -35.11 17.20
C LYS A 46 5.78 -36.49 16.60
N HIS A 47 5.28 -37.45 17.40
CA HIS A 47 5.33 -38.85 16.99
C HIS A 47 3.95 -39.52 16.89
N VAL A 48 3.00 -39.19 17.78
CA VAL A 48 1.71 -39.89 17.87
C VAL A 48 0.68 -39.28 16.95
N ARG A 49 0.48 -37.97 17.00
CA ARG A 49 -0.51 -37.30 16.17
C ARG A 49 -0.28 -37.50 14.66
N PRO A 50 0.92 -37.33 14.10
CA PRO A 50 1.18 -37.62 12.70
C PRO A 50 0.90 -39.07 12.31
N LEU A 51 1.17 -40.02 13.22
CA LEU A 51 0.94 -41.44 13.00
C LEU A 51 -0.56 -41.73 12.94
N LEU A 52 -1.34 -41.23 13.91
CA LEU A 52 -2.81 -41.37 13.90
C LEU A 52 -3.44 -40.79 12.63
N LEU A 53 -3.02 -39.59 12.23
CA LEU A 53 -3.50 -38.92 11.02
C LEU A 53 -3.18 -39.74 9.76
N LYS A 54 -1.99 -40.28 9.65
CA LYS A 54 -1.53 -41.03 8.48
C LYS A 54 -2.15 -42.41 8.36
N ARG A 55 -2.32 -43.11 9.47
CA ARG A 55 -2.62 -44.57 9.46
C ARG A 55 -4.06 -44.90 9.89
N CYS A 56 -4.75 -44.01 10.63
CA CYS A 56 -6.01 -44.36 11.27
C CYS A 56 -7.17 -43.44 10.83
N VAL A 57 -6.94 -42.16 10.63
CA VAL A 57 -7.98 -41.14 10.41
C VAL A 57 -8.70 -41.29 9.07
N SER A 58 -8.09 -41.94 8.07
CA SER A 58 -8.75 -42.24 6.77
C SER A 58 -10.03 -43.08 6.93
N CYS A 59 -10.03 -44.01 7.90
CA CYS A 59 -11.18 -44.88 8.21
C CYS A 59 -11.90 -44.45 9.48
N HIS A 60 -11.19 -43.88 10.48
CA HIS A 60 -11.71 -43.46 11.78
C HIS A 60 -11.61 -41.94 11.98
N GLY A 61 -12.06 -41.18 11.01
CA GLY A 61 -11.96 -39.72 10.99
C GLY A 61 -13.32 -39.01 10.77
N PRO A 62 -13.30 -37.76 10.37
CA PRO A 62 -14.50 -36.95 10.19
C PRO A 62 -15.34 -37.41 9.00
N ARG A 63 -14.72 -37.94 7.94
CA ARG A 63 -15.38 -38.35 6.70
C ARG A 63 -15.89 -39.79 6.73
N LYS A 64 -15.17 -40.67 7.43
CA LYS A 64 -15.48 -42.09 7.56
C LYS A 64 -15.38 -42.50 9.01
N ARG A 65 -16.40 -43.20 9.56
CA ARG A 65 -16.48 -43.57 10.97
C ARG A 65 -16.71 -45.07 11.08
N GLU A 66 -15.77 -45.88 10.67
CA GLU A 66 -15.91 -47.33 10.79
C GLU A 66 -16.11 -47.73 12.26
N ALA A 67 -17.10 -48.59 12.51
CA ALA A 67 -17.58 -49.00 13.84
C ALA A 67 -17.89 -47.80 14.78
N GLY A 68 -18.35 -46.66 14.26
CA GLY A 68 -18.67 -45.45 15.02
C GLY A 68 -17.48 -44.74 15.66
N LEU A 69 -16.26 -45.16 15.38
CA LEU A 69 -15.04 -44.72 16.07
C LEU A 69 -14.42 -43.48 15.41
N ARG A 70 -13.92 -42.55 16.24
CA ARG A 70 -13.14 -41.35 15.87
C ARG A 70 -11.80 -41.39 16.58
N LEU A 71 -10.68 -41.42 15.80
CA LEU A 71 -9.31 -41.44 16.29
C LEU A 71 -8.56 -40.11 16.03
N ASP A 72 -9.25 -39.14 15.49
CA ASP A 72 -8.75 -37.78 15.28
C ASP A 72 -9.03 -36.84 16.46
N ARG A 73 -9.73 -37.31 17.50
CA ARG A 73 -10.13 -36.54 18.69
C ARG A 73 -10.03 -37.37 19.96
N ALA A 74 -9.73 -36.70 21.09
CA ALA A 74 -9.50 -37.33 22.37
C ALA A 74 -10.72 -38.12 22.88
N ASP A 75 -11.89 -37.55 22.81
CA ASP A 75 -13.12 -38.17 23.23
C ASP A 75 -13.43 -39.48 22.47
N GLY A 76 -13.03 -39.57 21.21
CA GLY A 76 -13.13 -40.80 20.40
C GLY A 76 -12.23 -41.92 20.89
N LEU A 77 -11.10 -41.61 21.54
CA LEU A 77 -10.17 -42.61 22.09
C LEU A 77 -10.50 -42.98 23.52
N PHE A 78 -10.92 -42.03 24.35
CA PHE A 78 -11.04 -42.19 25.77
C PHE A 78 -12.50 -42.46 26.25
N ARG A 79 -13.50 -42.16 25.39
CA ARG A 79 -14.91 -42.21 25.80
C ARG A 79 -15.85 -43.03 24.89
N SER A 80 -15.46 -43.29 23.63
CA SER A 80 -16.43 -43.77 22.65
C SER A 80 -16.26 -45.21 22.23
N GLY A 81 -17.42 -45.77 21.85
CA GLY A 81 -17.68 -47.02 21.25
C GLY A 81 -18.70 -47.80 22.08
N ASP A 82 -19.58 -48.52 21.39
CA ASP A 82 -20.57 -49.44 22.04
C ASP A 82 -19.91 -50.46 22.99
N GLN A 83 -18.54 -50.49 23.00
CA GLN A 83 -17.74 -51.44 23.78
C GLN A 83 -16.74 -50.73 24.72
N GLY A 84 -16.90 -49.45 25.03
CA GLY A 84 -16.11 -48.69 25.98
C GLY A 84 -14.85 -48.05 25.38
N PRO A 85 -13.97 -47.47 26.23
CA PRO A 85 -12.79 -46.68 25.80
C PRO A 85 -11.79 -47.53 25.04
N VAL A 86 -11.30 -47.01 23.94
CA VAL A 86 -10.32 -47.67 23.02
C VAL A 86 -8.91 -47.58 23.55
N VAL A 87 -8.60 -46.54 24.35
CA VAL A 87 -7.33 -46.31 25.03
C VAL A 87 -7.57 -46.17 26.53
N LYS A 88 -6.85 -46.97 27.32
CA LYS A 88 -6.78 -46.86 28.80
C LYS A 88 -5.42 -46.33 29.20
N PRO A 89 -5.32 -45.07 29.68
CA PRO A 89 -4.02 -44.50 30.07
C PRO A 89 -3.24 -45.36 31.03
N ASN A 90 -1.94 -45.42 30.85
CA ASN A 90 -0.99 -46.24 31.61
C ASN A 90 -1.18 -47.79 31.53
N LYS A 91 -2.13 -48.28 30.68
CA LYS A 91 -2.48 -49.72 30.58
C LYS A 91 -2.53 -50.13 29.09
N PRO A 92 -1.38 -50.30 28.41
CA PRO A 92 -1.37 -50.64 26.98
C PRO A 92 -2.01 -52.02 26.72
N GLU A 93 -1.78 -53.01 27.56
CA GLU A 93 -2.34 -54.37 27.40
C GLU A 93 -3.87 -54.39 27.57
N ALA A 94 -4.42 -53.42 28.32
CA ALA A 94 -5.87 -53.25 28.47
C ALA A 94 -6.45 -52.28 27.47
N SER A 95 -5.67 -51.66 26.61
CA SER A 95 -6.05 -50.72 25.57
C SER A 95 -6.38 -51.45 24.27
N ARG A 96 -7.64 -51.39 23.85
CA ARG A 96 -8.13 -52.07 22.64
C ARG A 96 -7.35 -51.62 21.39
N LEU A 97 -6.98 -50.35 21.30
CA LEU A 97 -6.12 -49.81 20.24
C LEU A 97 -4.82 -50.63 20.10
N ILE A 98 -4.12 -50.86 21.22
CA ILE A 98 -2.83 -51.55 21.21
C ILE A 98 -3.00 -53.04 20.82
N ARG A 99 -4.02 -53.70 21.29
CA ARG A 99 -4.29 -55.12 20.95
C ARG A 99 -4.61 -55.26 19.44
N LEU A 100 -5.45 -54.40 18.90
CA LEU A 100 -5.85 -54.43 17.48
C LEU A 100 -4.69 -54.14 16.53
N ILE A 101 -3.79 -53.17 16.88
CA ILE A 101 -2.61 -52.89 16.03
C ILE A 101 -1.49 -53.92 16.17
N ARG A 102 -1.45 -54.68 17.25
CA ARG A 102 -0.52 -55.83 17.41
C ARG A 102 -1.01 -57.05 16.62
N GLY A 103 -2.29 -57.13 16.36
CA GLY A 103 -2.92 -58.27 15.72
C GLY A 103 -3.16 -59.44 16.70
N ASP A 104 -3.40 -59.15 17.99
CA ASP A 104 -3.75 -60.15 19.02
C ASP A 104 -5.08 -60.89 18.73
N ASP A 105 -5.86 -60.38 17.76
CA ASP A 105 -7.05 -60.99 17.24
C ASP A 105 -6.96 -61.02 15.68
N GLU A 106 -6.79 -62.20 15.12
CA GLU A 106 -6.55 -62.40 13.67
C GLU A 106 -7.71 -61.90 12.80
N ASN A 107 -8.92 -61.87 13.34
CA ASN A 107 -10.09 -61.42 12.63
C ASN A 107 -10.39 -59.93 12.72
N LEU A 108 -9.66 -59.21 13.58
CA LEU A 108 -9.88 -57.78 13.88
C LEU A 108 -8.61 -56.93 13.86
N ALA A 109 -7.60 -57.33 13.13
CA ALA A 109 -6.32 -56.59 13.06
C ALA A 109 -6.51 -55.20 12.33
N MET A 110 -5.90 -54.12 12.90
CA MET A 110 -6.00 -52.75 12.35
C MET A 110 -4.63 -52.17 12.06
N PRO A 111 -4.45 -51.44 10.93
CA PRO A 111 -5.35 -51.36 9.75
C PRO A 111 -5.44 -52.72 9.02
N PRO A 112 -6.59 -53.00 8.32
CA PRO A 112 -6.78 -54.33 7.70
C PRO A 112 -5.82 -54.60 6.54
N ASP A 113 -5.51 -53.62 5.72
CA ASP A 113 -4.76 -53.79 4.47
C ASP A 113 -3.27 -53.38 4.55
N ASP A 114 -2.86 -52.56 5.55
CA ASP A 114 -1.49 -52.04 5.68
C ASP A 114 -1.09 -51.97 7.15
N ARG A 115 -0.57 -53.08 7.69
CA ARG A 115 -0.21 -53.21 9.12
C ARG A 115 0.86 -52.21 9.54
N LEU A 116 0.82 -51.74 10.81
CA LEU A 116 1.82 -50.88 11.38
C LEU A 116 3.14 -51.63 11.56
N SER A 117 4.24 -50.95 11.32
CA SER A 117 5.59 -51.42 11.62
C SER A 117 5.79 -51.61 13.13
N LYS A 118 6.74 -52.47 13.54
CA LYS A 118 7.12 -52.65 14.97
C LYS A 118 7.47 -51.32 15.63
N GLN A 119 8.03 -50.36 14.90
CA GLN A 119 8.38 -49.04 15.44
C GLN A 119 7.15 -48.18 15.68
N GLU A 120 6.17 -48.17 14.75
CA GLU A 120 4.92 -47.45 14.91
C GLU A 120 4.08 -47.98 16.07
N ILE A 121 4.03 -49.33 16.25
CA ILE A 121 3.41 -49.98 17.40
C ILE A 121 4.07 -49.57 18.70
N LYS A 122 5.42 -49.53 18.71
CA LYS A 122 6.21 -49.09 19.89
C LYS A 122 5.90 -47.67 20.29
N ILE A 123 5.77 -46.76 19.34
CA ILE A 123 5.41 -45.33 19.58
C ILE A 123 4.05 -45.22 20.27
N LEU A 124 3.01 -45.87 19.73
CA LEU A 124 1.67 -45.85 20.32
C LEU A 124 1.63 -46.55 21.69
N THR A 125 2.33 -47.63 21.84
CA THR A 125 2.46 -48.34 23.14
C THR A 125 3.13 -47.46 24.20
N GLN A 126 4.22 -46.78 23.84
CA GLN A 126 4.93 -45.86 24.72
C GLN A 126 4.05 -44.64 25.09
N TRP A 127 3.30 -44.09 24.15
CA TRP A 127 2.35 -43.02 24.44
C TRP A 127 1.29 -43.45 25.46
N VAL A 128 0.71 -44.63 25.30
CA VAL A 128 -0.25 -45.18 26.27
C VAL A 128 0.39 -45.41 27.64
N LEU A 129 1.61 -45.94 27.71
CA LEU A 129 2.38 -46.11 28.95
C LEU A 129 2.69 -44.80 29.67
N GLN A 130 2.88 -43.70 28.91
CA GLN A 130 3.14 -42.38 29.44
C GLN A 130 1.86 -41.62 29.86
N GLY A 131 0.73 -42.32 29.96
CA GLY A 131 -0.53 -41.76 30.38
C GLY A 131 -1.44 -41.28 29.23
N ALA A 132 -1.10 -41.59 27.99
CA ALA A 132 -1.88 -41.26 26.79
C ALA A 132 -2.26 -39.78 26.74
N VAL A 133 -1.30 -38.89 27.02
CA VAL A 133 -1.52 -37.45 27.07
C VAL A 133 -1.97 -36.97 25.70
N TRP A 134 -3.12 -36.25 25.66
CA TRP A 134 -3.62 -35.57 24.50
C TRP A 134 -3.69 -34.07 24.79
N PRO A 135 -3.04 -33.19 24.01
CA PRO A 135 -3.06 -31.75 24.25
C PRO A 135 -4.48 -31.19 24.32
N GLY A 136 -4.75 -30.41 25.36
CA GLY A 136 -6.09 -29.84 25.59
C GLY A 136 -7.15 -30.80 26.16
N TYR A 137 -6.78 -32.03 26.47
CA TYR A 137 -7.69 -33.01 27.09
C TYR A 137 -7.13 -33.49 28.44
N ASP A 138 -7.92 -33.38 29.51
CA ASP A 138 -7.57 -33.87 30.83
C ASP A 138 -8.27 -35.20 31.07
N ASN A 139 -7.46 -36.28 31.15
CA ASN A 139 -7.93 -37.63 31.40
C ASN A 139 -8.32 -37.89 32.85
N THR A 140 -8.02 -36.97 33.78
CA THR A 140 -8.16 -37.20 35.22
C THR A 140 -9.46 -36.62 35.78
N GLN A 141 -10.19 -35.80 35.00
CA GLN A 141 -11.48 -35.28 35.44
C GLN A 141 -12.63 -35.82 34.59
N PRO A 142 -13.61 -36.51 35.22
CA PRO A 142 -14.90 -36.73 34.57
C PRO A 142 -15.61 -35.35 34.47
N ARG A 143 -15.62 -34.73 33.32
CA ARG A 143 -16.58 -33.62 33.07
C ARG A 143 -17.99 -34.23 33.05
N SER A 144 -18.75 -33.98 34.08
CA SER A 144 -20.20 -34.18 34.10
C SER A 144 -20.81 -33.31 32.99
N PRO A 145 -21.86 -33.78 32.29
CA PRO A 145 -22.71 -32.87 31.54
C PRO A 145 -23.35 -31.92 32.54
N GLU A 146 -23.17 -30.60 32.37
CA GLU A 146 -23.61 -29.54 33.25
C GLU A 146 -22.58 -29.21 34.37
N SER A 147 -21.57 -28.42 34.02
CA SER A 147 -20.89 -27.61 35.04
C SER A 147 -21.71 -26.33 35.23
N ASP A 148 -22.50 -26.26 36.29
CA ASP A 148 -23.15 -25.03 36.78
C ASP A 148 -22.13 -23.97 37.30
N GLY A 149 -20.92 -24.00 36.78
CA GLY A 149 -19.90 -22.99 37.09
C GLY A 149 -19.99 -21.81 36.13
N PRO A 150 -19.56 -20.60 36.56
CA PRO A 150 -19.54 -19.46 35.69
C PRO A 150 -18.71 -19.73 34.41
N LEU A 151 -19.16 -19.21 33.25
CA LEU A 151 -18.50 -19.40 31.95
C LEU A 151 -17.04 -18.92 31.98
N PHE A 152 -16.76 -17.90 32.77
CA PHE A 152 -15.43 -17.32 32.94
C PHE A 152 -14.97 -17.36 34.41
N THR A 153 -13.71 -17.66 34.63
CA THR A 153 -13.07 -17.60 35.92
C THR A 153 -12.99 -16.16 36.45
N ALA A 154 -12.86 -15.99 37.77
CA ALA A 154 -12.65 -14.67 38.36
C ALA A 154 -11.40 -13.95 37.82
N ALA A 155 -10.31 -14.71 37.56
CA ALA A 155 -9.08 -14.17 36.98
C ALA A 155 -9.28 -13.66 35.54
N GLN A 156 -10.02 -14.39 34.70
CA GLN A 156 -10.36 -13.93 33.34
C GLN A 156 -11.19 -12.67 33.35
N LYS A 157 -12.20 -12.59 34.24
CA LYS A 157 -13.02 -11.40 34.40
C LYS A 157 -12.21 -10.22 34.93
N ALA A 158 -11.26 -10.46 35.83
CA ALA A 158 -10.41 -9.40 36.43
C ALA A 158 -9.28 -8.91 35.49
N TYR A 159 -9.11 -9.50 34.31
CA TYR A 159 -8.06 -9.08 33.36
C TYR A 159 -8.26 -7.62 32.95
N TRP A 160 -7.20 -6.83 32.97
CA TRP A 160 -7.24 -5.36 32.86
C TRP A 160 -8.02 -4.84 31.64
N ALA A 161 -7.87 -5.52 30.49
CA ALA A 161 -8.48 -5.08 29.23
C ALA A 161 -10.01 -5.18 29.25
N PHE A 162 -10.59 -6.09 30.05
CA PHE A 162 -12.04 -6.30 30.15
C PHE A 162 -12.67 -5.53 31.31
N GLN A 163 -11.84 -4.81 32.13
CA GLN A 163 -12.34 -3.96 33.19
C GLN A 163 -12.84 -2.62 32.65
N PRO A 164 -13.91 -2.06 33.23
CA PRO A 164 -14.37 -0.71 32.89
C PRO A 164 -13.22 0.31 32.95
N ILE A 165 -13.29 1.32 32.10
CA ILE A 165 -12.36 2.45 32.16
C ILE A 165 -12.60 3.21 33.46
N VAL A 166 -11.55 3.39 34.25
CA VAL A 166 -11.61 4.09 35.55
C VAL A 166 -11.25 5.56 35.35
N GLN A 167 -12.04 6.45 35.97
CA GLN A 167 -11.66 7.85 36.05
C GLN A 167 -10.46 7.99 37.00
N VAL A 168 -9.30 8.21 36.44
CA VAL A 168 -8.04 8.36 37.17
C VAL A 168 -7.74 9.83 37.41
N ARG A 169 -7.34 10.19 38.64
CA ARG A 169 -6.81 11.52 38.92
C ARG A 169 -5.31 11.54 38.64
N PRO A 170 -4.81 12.55 37.87
CA PRO A 170 -3.38 12.69 37.64
C PRO A 170 -2.60 12.81 38.97
N PRO A 171 -1.42 12.20 39.09
CA PRO A 171 -0.56 12.32 40.27
C PRO A 171 -0.22 13.78 40.58
N HIS A 172 -0.15 14.11 41.86
CA HIS A 172 0.24 15.43 42.33
C HIS A 172 1.75 15.50 42.48
N LEU A 173 2.44 16.13 41.54
CA LEU A 173 3.88 16.36 41.60
C LEU A 173 4.19 17.86 41.63
N LYS A 174 5.17 18.26 42.44
CA LYS A 174 5.69 19.64 42.50
C LYS A 174 6.92 19.75 41.60
N ASP A 175 6.71 19.90 40.28
CA ASP A 175 7.77 20.00 39.30
C ASP A 175 7.42 21.14 38.30
N PRO A 176 8.28 22.17 38.16
CA PRO A 176 8.02 23.29 37.29
C PRO A 176 8.02 22.94 35.79
N GLY A 177 8.53 21.79 35.43
CA GLY A 177 8.53 21.29 34.05
C GLY A 177 7.23 20.56 33.65
N ILE A 178 6.22 20.48 34.49
CA ILE A 178 4.92 19.90 34.18
C ILE A 178 4.05 20.96 33.49
N SER A 179 3.63 20.66 32.26
CA SER A 179 2.73 21.50 31.46
C SER A 179 1.34 20.88 31.27
N SER A 180 1.22 19.56 31.50
CA SER A 180 -0.04 18.84 31.31
C SER A 180 -0.18 17.66 32.27
N PRO A 181 -1.41 17.12 32.46
CA PRO A 181 -1.63 15.89 33.21
C PRO A 181 -0.81 14.69 32.72
N ILE A 182 -0.53 14.58 31.41
CA ILE A 182 0.34 13.53 30.85
C ILE A 182 1.70 13.53 31.51
N ASP A 183 2.28 14.71 31.69
CA ASP A 183 3.60 14.86 32.27
C ASP A 183 3.65 14.35 33.72
N THR A 184 2.56 14.46 34.47
CA THR A 184 2.53 13.95 35.86
C THR A 184 2.60 12.44 35.89
N PHE A 185 1.91 11.74 35.00
CA PHE A 185 1.99 10.28 34.91
C PHE A 185 3.39 9.80 34.45
N ILE A 186 3.94 10.44 33.43
CA ILE A 186 5.27 10.06 32.91
C ILE A 186 6.36 10.32 33.94
N ARG A 187 6.32 11.51 34.62
CA ARG A 187 7.32 11.84 35.62
C ARG A 187 7.20 11.02 36.87
N ALA A 188 5.98 10.61 37.28
CA ALA A 188 5.81 9.68 38.38
C ALA A 188 6.56 8.35 38.08
N GLY A 189 6.38 7.77 36.91
CA GLY A 189 7.08 6.55 36.53
C GLY A 189 8.62 6.74 36.42
N LEU A 190 9.09 7.89 35.96
CA LEU A 190 10.53 8.20 35.93
C LEU A 190 11.11 8.36 37.35
N GLN A 191 10.38 8.99 38.27
CA GLN A 191 10.80 9.15 39.68
C GLN A 191 10.94 7.82 40.42
N GLU A 192 10.10 6.82 40.13
CA GLU A 192 10.19 5.46 40.73
C GLU A 192 11.54 4.80 40.47
N VAL A 193 12.21 5.13 39.35
CA VAL A 193 13.51 4.60 38.95
C VAL A 193 14.63 5.65 38.99
N ASP A 194 14.38 6.79 39.62
CA ASP A 194 15.31 7.93 39.76
C ASP A 194 15.90 8.38 38.40
N LEU A 195 15.02 8.54 37.40
CA LEU A 195 15.33 9.13 36.11
C LEU A 195 14.72 10.51 35.97
N THR A 196 15.40 11.38 35.20
CA THR A 196 14.91 12.69 34.82
C THR A 196 14.57 12.73 33.34
N PRO A 197 13.51 13.46 32.96
CA PRO A 197 13.15 13.60 31.56
C PRO A 197 14.16 14.49 30.81
N ALA A 198 14.27 14.27 29.50
CA ALA A 198 15.06 15.11 28.62
C ALA A 198 14.57 16.56 28.61
N PRO A 199 15.45 17.55 28.33
CA PRO A 199 15.04 18.94 28.19
C PRO A 199 14.15 19.15 26.97
N LEU A 200 13.52 20.32 26.90
CA LEU A 200 12.71 20.76 25.76
C LEU A 200 13.58 20.78 24.49
N ALA A 201 13.06 20.25 23.39
CA ALA A 201 13.67 20.36 22.09
C ALA A 201 13.62 21.81 21.57
N ASP A 202 14.54 22.17 20.69
CA ASP A 202 14.51 23.49 20.07
C ASP A 202 13.25 23.71 19.21
N ALA A 203 12.95 24.97 18.91
CA ALA A 203 11.72 25.35 18.21
C ALA A 203 11.60 24.71 16.81
N ARG A 204 12.70 24.56 16.06
CA ARG A 204 12.69 24.00 14.71
C ARG A 204 12.44 22.50 14.74
N THR A 205 13.07 21.79 15.66
CA THR A 205 12.84 20.35 15.91
C THR A 205 11.37 20.10 16.27
N ARG A 206 10.79 20.87 17.20
CA ARG A 206 9.38 20.76 17.57
C ARG A 206 8.44 21.05 16.40
N LEU A 207 8.71 22.11 15.63
CA LEU A 207 7.93 22.47 14.46
C LEU A 207 7.96 21.35 13.41
N ARG A 208 9.15 20.80 13.10
CA ARG A 208 9.31 19.71 12.14
C ARG A 208 8.52 18.48 12.58
N ARG A 209 8.66 18.09 13.85
CA ARG A 209 7.96 16.95 14.43
C ARG A 209 6.45 17.08 14.30
N VAL A 210 5.87 18.16 14.82
CA VAL A 210 4.41 18.34 14.82
C VAL A 210 3.85 18.49 13.40
N THR A 211 4.62 19.08 12.49
CA THR A 211 4.19 19.22 11.10
C THR A 211 4.11 17.85 10.41
N PHE A 212 5.13 17.01 10.56
CA PHE A 212 5.07 15.63 10.04
C PHE A 212 3.98 14.80 10.74
N ASP A 213 3.88 14.87 12.04
CA ASP A 213 2.92 14.07 12.79
C ASP A 213 1.47 14.39 12.44
N LEU A 214 1.16 15.67 12.19
CA LEU A 214 -0.20 16.08 11.87
C LEU A 214 -0.50 16.10 10.36
N THR A 215 0.49 16.41 9.52
CA THR A 215 0.24 16.64 8.07
C THR A 215 0.94 15.67 7.14
N GLY A 216 1.95 14.93 7.63
CA GLY A 216 2.77 14.03 6.81
C GLY A 216 3.67 14.76 5.80
N LEU A 217 3.91 16.07 5.99
CA LEU A 217 4.74 16.92 5.14
C LEU A 217 5.75 17.69 5.99
N PRO A 218 6.90 18.10 5.42
CA PRO A 218 7.82 19.00 6.10
C PRO A 218 7.22 20.40 6.25
N PRO A 219 7.68 21.20 7.23
CA PRO A 219 7.33 22.62 7.30
C PRO A 219 7.93 23.38 6.12
N ALA A 220 7.24 24.42 5.66
CA ALA A 220 7.78 25.34 4.67
C ALA A 220 8.94 26.18 5.27
N ALA A 221 9.94 26.53 4.47
CA ALA A 221 11.08 27.33 4.92
C ALA A 221 10.64 28.67 5.60
N ALA A 222 9.63 29.35 5.04
CA ALA A 222 9.08 30.57 5.65
C ALA A 222 8.41 30.32 7.00
N GLU A 223 7.75 29.18 7.18
CA GLU A 223 7.12 28.81 8.44
C GLU A 223 8.13 28.54 9.55
N ILE A 224 9.28 27.95 9.18
CA ILE A 224 10.41 27.72 10.11
C ILE A 224 10.91 29.04 10.66
N ALA A 225 11.14 30.03 9.79
CA ALA A 225 11.62 31.35 10.20
C ALA A 225 10.60 32.06 11.08
N THR A 226 9.33 32.05 10.72
CA THR A 226 8.25 32.70 11.45
C THR A 226 8.09 32.08 12.85
N PHE A 227 8.03 30.76 12.95
CA PHE A 227 7.84 30.09 14.24
C PHE A 227 9.06 30.23 15.16
N ALA A 228 10.28 30.16 14.60
CA ALA A 228 11.50 30.36 15.40
C ALA A 228 11.63 31.78 15.97
N ALA A 229 11.03 32.78 15.32
CA ALA A 229 11.01 34.16 15.77
C ALA A 229 9.84 34.49 16.74
N ASP A 230 8.83 33.64 16.80
CA ASP A 230 7.64 33.84 17.65
C ASP A 230 7.92 33.37 19.07
N GLY A 231 8.31 34.28 19.94
CA GLY A 231 8.58 34.05 21.38
C GLY A 231 7.32 34.11 22.26
N THR A 232 6.12 34.19 21.70
CA THR A 232 4.89 34.30 22.51
C THR A 232 4.51 32.98 23.16
N PRO A 233 3.96 32.99 24.41
CA PRO A 233 3.59 31.73 25.10
C PRO A 233 2.57 30.87 24.38
N ASP A 234 1.72 31.45 23.55
CA ASP A 234 0.66 30.79 22.79
C ASP A 234 1.10 30.38 21.35
N ALA A 235 2.36 30.62 20.95
CA ALA A 235 2.88 30.23 19.65
C ALA A 235 2.72 28.74 19.37
N TRP A 236 3.01 27.89 20.36
CA TRP A 236 2.89 26.44 20.26
C TRP A 236 1.44 25.97 20.14
N PRO A 237 0.49 26.34 20.98
CA PRO A 237 -0.94 26.05 20.80
C PRO A 237 -1.49 26.52 19.44
N ARG A 238 -1.21 27.74 19.02
CA ARG A 238 -1.63 28.27 17.71
C ARG A 238 -1.08 27.45 16.55
N LEU A 239 0.16 26.99 16.64
CA LEU A 239 0.75 26.12 15.63
C LEU A 239 -0.02 24.80 15.52
N ILE A 240 -0.29 24.14 16.64
CA ILE A 240 -1.06 22.89 16.70
C ILE A 240 -2.43 23.09 16.04
N ASP A 241 -3.16 24.13 16.43
CA ASP A 241 -4.50 24.41 15.90
C ASP A 241 -4.48 24.67 14.39
N ARG A 242 -3.49 25.41 13.90
CA ARG A 242 -3.31 25.65 12.46
C ARG A 242 -3.03 24.35 11.70
N LYS A 243 -2.23 23.41 12.26
CA LYS A 243 -1.96 22.12 11.64
C LYS A 243 -3.18 21.19 11.67
N LEU A 244 -3.94 21.19 12.76
CA LEU A 244 -5.20 20.45 12.88
C LEU A 244 -6.31 20.98 11.97
N ALA A 245 -6.27 22.27 11.62
CA ALA A 245 -7.20 22.88 10.66
C ALA A 245 -6.80 22.62 9.20
N SER A 246 -5.57 22.17 8.93
CA SER A 246 -5.10 21.90 7.59
C SER A 246 -5.82 20.68 6.96
N PRO A 247 -6.25 20.75 5.70
CA PRO A 247 -6.82 19.58 4.99
C PRO A 247 -5.87 18.38 4.94
N THR A 248 -4.55 18.62 5.00
CA THR A 248 -3.52 17.58 5.00
C THR A 248 -3.52 16.74 6.29
N TYR A 249 -4.18 17.21 7.35
CA TYR A 249 -4.40 16.44 8.57
C TYR A 249 -5.23 15.17 8.30
N GLY A 250 -6.35 15.30 7.60
CA GLY A 250 -7.17 14.15 7.23
C GLY A 250 -6.47 13.19 6.27
N GLU A 251 -5.63 13.70 5.35
CA GLU A 251 -4.81 12.85 4.46
C GLU A 251 -3.83 11.98 5.25
N LYS A 252 -3.14 12.56 6.25
CA LYS A 252 -2.20 11.85 7.12
C LYS A 252 -2.89 10.85 8.03
N TRP A 253 -3.90 11.30 8.77
CA TRP A 253 -4.59 10.46 9.77
C TRP A 253 -5.58 9.49 9.13
N GLY A 254 -6.12 9.85 7.96
CA GLY A 254 -6.87 8.92 7.10
C GLY A 254 -6.01 7.76 6.63
N ARG A 255 -4.74 8.00 6.23
CA ARG A 255 -3.83 6.89 5.85
C ARG A 255 -3.62 5.91 7.00
N HIS A 256 -3.50 6.39 8.24
CA HIS A 256 -3.38 5.50 9.40
C HIS A 256 -4.63 4.63 9.61
N TRP A 257 -5.82 5.18 9.39
CA TRP A 257 -7.05 4.39 9.42
C TRP A 257 -7.12 3.39 8.27
N LEU A 258 -6.76 3.81 7.06
CA LEU A 258 -6.76 2.94 5.87
C LEU A 258 -5.83 1.73 6.00
N ASP A 259 -4.72 1.86 6.74
CA ASP A 259 -3.85 0.71 7.07
C ASP A 259 -4.56 -0.32 7.96
N VAL A 260 -5.27 0.17 8.98
CA VAL A 260 -5.98 -0.70 9.93
C VAL A 260 -7.13 -1.44 9.26
N VAL A 261 -7.76 -0.83 8.27
CA VAL A 261 -8.92 -1.41 7.56
C VAL A 261 -8.53 -2.10 6.25
N ARG A 262 -7.24 -2.41 6.02
CA ARG A 262 -6.72 -3.12 4.82
C ARG A 262 -7.27 -2.55 3.50
N PHE A 263 -7.34 -1.22 3.41
CA PHE A 263 -7.86 -0.55 2.23
C PHE A 263 -7.06 -0.89 0.97
N ALA A 264 -7.77 -1.30 -0.09
CA ALA A 264 -7.22 -1.39 -1.44
C ALA A 264 -8.32 -1.18 -2.48
N GLU A 265 -7.90 -0.94 -3.73
CA GLU A 265 -8.76 -0.73 -4.88
C GLU A 265 -8.84 -2.00 -5.76
N SER A 266 -8.56 -3.19 -5.17
CA SER A 266 -8.71 -4.48 -5.84
C SER A 266 -8.98 -5.63 -4.87
N ALA A 267 -9.54 -6.75 -5.38
CA ALA A 267 -10.06 -7.86 -4.59
C ALA A 267 -8.99 -8.85 -4.11
N ALA A 268 -7.80 -8.87 -4.68
CA ALA A 268 -6.83 -9.96 -4.57
C ALA A 268 -7.34 -11.30 -5.15
N HIS A 269 -6.69 -12.42 -4.79
CA HIS A 269 -7.00 -13.77 -5.27
C HIS A 269 -6.84 -13.95 -6.80
N ASP A 270 -7.34 -15.07 -7.31
CA ASP A 270 -7.27 -15.42 -8.73
C ASP A 270 -8.13 -14.45 -9.55
N GLY A 271 -7.53 -13.50 -10.20
CA GLY A 271 -8.22 -12.53 -11.03
C GLY A 271 -8.10 -11.07 -10.56
N ASN A 272 -7.72 -10.84 -9.31
CA ASN A 272 -7.46 -9.50 -8.74
C ASN A 272 -8.38 -8.39 -9.30
N ASN A 273 -9.70 -8.56 -9.16
CA ASN A 273 -10.69 -7.66 -9.75
C ASN A 273 -10.66 -6.26 -9.10
N GLY A 274 -10.78 -5.22 -9.92
CA GLY A 274 -10.71 -3.82 -9.49
C GLY A 274 -11.97 -3.35 -8.76
N TYR A 275 -11.77 -2.65 -7.64
CA TYR A 275 -12.80 -1.97 -6.86
C TYR A 275 -12.92 -0.52 -7.34
N LEU A 276 -13.62 -0.30 -8.46
CA LEU A 276 -13.69 1.00 -9.14
C LEU A 276 -14.24 2.14 -8.29
N HIS A 277 -14.98 1.83 -7.24
CA HIS A 277 -15.62 2.82 -6.36
C HIS A 277 -15.07 2.85 -4.92
N ALA A 278 -14.01 2.06 -4.62
CA ALA A 278 -13.39 2.04 -3.28
C ALA A 278 -12.78 3.39 -2.87
N TRP A 279 -12.33 4.20 -3.83
CA TRP A 279 -11.80 5.53 -3.57
C TRP A 279 -12.76 6.44 -2.81
N ARG A 280 -14.08 6.27 -2.97
CA ARG A 280 -15.10 7.04 -2.23
C ARG A 280 -15.01 6.78 -0.73
N TYR A 281 -14.73 5.54 -0.32
CA TYR A 281 -14.49 5.21 1.08
C TYR A 281 -13.26 5.90 1.65
N ARG A 282 -12.13 5.91 0.91
CA ARG A 282 -10.93 6.66 1.31
C ARG A 282 -11.24 8.16 1.48
N ASP A 283 -11.93 8.74 0.52
CA ASP A 283 -12.26 10.17 0.54
C ASP A 283 -13.21 10.50 1.70
N TYR A 284 -14.19 9.63 1.99
CA TYR A 284 -15.04 9.75 3.18
C TYR A 284 -14.21 9.75 4.46
N VAL A 285 -13.27 8.80 4.61
CA VAL A 285 -12.41 8.71 5.80
C VAL A 285 -11.60 9.99 5.99
N ILE A 286 -10.99 10.50 4.92
CA ILE A 286 -10.21 11.75 4.94
C ILE A 286 -11.10 12.94 5.34
N ALA A 287 -12.29 13.06 4.76
CA ALA A 287 -13.24 14.12 5.06
C ALA A 287 -13.76 14.05 6.50
N ALA A 288 -14.14 12.86 6.99
CA ALA A 288 -14.62 12.66 8.36
C ALA A 288 -13.56 13.05 9.39
N ILE A 289 -12.30 12.66 9.19
CA ILE A 289 -11.19 13.03 10.08
C ILE A 289 -10.91 14.53 10.00
N ASN A 290 -10.98 15.17 8.83
CA ASN A 290 -10.79 16.60 8.68
C ASN A 290 -11.84 17.45 9.43
N ARG A 291 -13.09 17.03 9.40
CA ARG A 291 -14.18 17.69 10.13
C ARG A 291 -14.25 17.33 11.62
N ASP A 292 -13.30 16.50 12.11
CA ASP A 292 -13.28 16.00 13.49
C ASP A 292 -14.58 15.26 13.85
N HIS A 293 -15.06 14.41 12.95
CA HIS A 293 -16.28 13.63 13.17
C HIS A 293 -16.13 12.77 14.42
N PRO A 294 -17.08 12.82 15.40
CA PRO A 294 -16.96 12.06 16.63
C PRO A 294 -16.66 10.59 16.37
N TYR A 295 -15.58 10.06 16.98
CA TYR A 295 -15.10 8.72 16.65
C TYR A 295 -16.14 7.62 16.92
N ASN A 296 -16.97 7.75 17.95
CA ASN A 296 -18.06 6.82 18.22
C ASN A 296 -19.11 6.83 17.09
N ALA A 297 -19.47 8.01 16.56
CA ALA A 297 -20.37 8.13 15.41
C ALA A 297 -19.70 7.55 14.15
N PHE A 298 -18.42 7.86 13.93
CA PHE A 298 -17.64 7.29 12.83
C PHE A 298 -17.63 5.75 12.86
N VAL A 299 -17.47 5.13 14.05
CA VAL A 299 -17.54 3.67 14.22
C VAL A 299 -18.92 3.12 13.85
N ILE A 300 -20.00 3.80 14.28
CA ILE A 300 -21.37 3.39 13.94
C ILE A 300 -21.58 3.43 12.43
N GLU A 301 -21.13 4.50 11.77
CA GLU A 301 -21.28 4.64 10.31
C GLU A 301 -20.48 3.58 9.54
N GLN A 302 -19.29 3.20 9.99
CA GLN A 302 -18.47 2.15 9.39
C GLN A 302 -19.15 0.77 9.36
N LEU A 303 -19.90 0.45 10.42
CA LEU A 303 -20.52 -0.86 10.58
C LEU A 303 -21.98 -0.89 10.10
N ALA A 304 -22.70 0.22 10.21
CA ALA A 304 -24.16 0.25 10.07
C ALA A 304 -24.69 1.59 9.53
N GLY A 305 -23.90 2.33 8.76
CA GLY A 305 -24.30 3.63 8.20
C GLY A 305 -25.54 3.54 7.31
N ASP A 306 -25.70 2.42 6.59
CA ASP A 306 -26.87 2.11 5.76
C ASP A 306 -28.15 1.80 6.56
N LEU A 307 -28.01 1.53 7.85
CA LEU A 307 -29.14 1.21 8.77
C LEU A 307 -29.53 2.40 9.64
N LEU A 308 -28.84 3.52 9.54
CA LEU A 308 -29.21 4.74 10.25
C LEU A 308 -30.41 5.40 9.58
N PRO A 309 -31.30 6.05 10.38
CA PRO A 309 -32.38 6.84 9.81
C PRO A 309 -31.88 7.91 8.85
N SER A 310 -32.59 8.15 7.74
CA SER A 310 -32.28 9.23 6.84
C SER A 310 -32.29 10.59 7.58
N THR A 311 -31.30 11.42 7.28
CA THR A 311 -31.22 12.77 7.82
C THR A 311 -32.08 13.77 7.04
N GLY A 312 -32.57 13.40 5.86
CA GLY A 312 -33.15 14.30 4.89
C GLY A 312 -32.12 15.07 4.04
N ASP A 313 -30.84 14.93 4.34
CA ASP A 313 -29.72 15.43 3.52
C ASP A 313 -29.07 14.27 2.76
N ALA A 314 -29.25 14.27 1.43
CA ALA A 314 -28.75 13.22 0.56
C ALA A 314 -27.23 13.07 0.62
N ALA A 315 -26.49 14.15 0.87
CA ALA A 315 -25.03 14.08 0.98
C ALA A 315 -24.60 13.36 2.25
N ILE A 316 -25.23 13.62 3.39
CA ILE A 316 -24.95 12.94 4.65
C ILE A 316 -25.37 11.46 4.56
N ASP A 317 -26.53 11.19 4.00
CA ASP A 317 -27.02 9.81 3.85
C ASP A 317 -26.11 9.00 2.89
N LEU A 318 -25.62 9.63 1.83
CA LEU A 318 -24.60 9.04 0.94
C LEU A 318 -23.29 8.76 1.69
N GLU A 319 -22.79 9.71 2.47
CA GLU A 319 -21.57 9.51 3.27
C GLU A 319 -21.71 8.33 4.24
N ARG A 320 -22.85 8.20 4.93
CA ARG A 320 -23.15 7.08 5.83
C ARG A 320 -23.16 5.74 5.09
N LEU A 321 -23.71 5.71 3.89
CA LEU A 321 -23.69 4.50 3.06
C LEU A 321 -22.24 4.17 2.63
N VAL A 322 -21.48 5.16 2.15
CA VAL A 322 -20.06 4.99 1.75
C VAL A 322 -19.21 4.50 2.91
N ALA A 323 -19.50 4.92 4.14
CA ALA A 323 -18.79 4.48 5.34
C ALA A 323 -18.82 2.95 5.51
N THR A 324 -19.92 2.28 5.12
CA THR A 324 -20.04 0.82 5.18
C THR A 324 -19.09 0.09 4.22
N GLY A 325 -18.40 0.82 3.34
CA GLY A 325 -17.25 0.34 2.58
C GLY A 325 -16.19 -0.33 3.44
N PHE A 326 -16.08 0.02 4.72
CA PHE A 326 -15.26 -0.69 5.73
C PHE A 326 -15.42 -2.21 5.65
N LEU A 327 -16.66 -2.69 5.52
CA LEU A 327 -17.00 -4.11 5.41
C LEU A 327 -16.79 -4.65 3.98
N GLN A 328 -16.58 -3.78 2.99
CA GLN A 328 -16.57 -4.17 1.59
C GLN A 328 -15.18 -4.15 0.94
N VAL A 329 -14.25 -3.26 1.40
CA VAL A 329 -12.93 -3.07 0.76
C VAL A 329 -11.89 -4.16 1.07
N GLY A 330 -12.23 -5.19 1.86
CA GLY A 330 -11.36 -6.33 2.13
C GLY A 330 -11.16 -7.26 0.93
N PRO A 331 -10.18 -8.18 0.99
CA PRO A 331 -9.97 -9.18 -0.05
C PRO A 331 -11.19 -10.11 -0.20
N LYS A 332 -11.49 -10.55 -1.44
CA LYS A 332 -12.64 -11.41 -1.74
C LYS A 332 -12.29 -12.55 -2.70
N PRO A 333 -12.56 -13.80 -2.34
CA PRO A 333 -12.31 -14.98 -3.18
C PRO A 333 -13.45 -15.18 -4.21
N VAL A 334 -13.56 -14.26 -5.18
CA VAL A 334 -14.69 -14.15 -6.12
C VAL A 334 -14.92 -15.39 -7.00
N VAL A 335 -13.87 -16.14 -7.32
CA VAL A 335 -13.94 -17.34 -8.18
C VAL A 335 -14.11 -18.64 -7.40
N MET A 336 -14.30 -18.58 -6.07
CA MET A 336 -14.48 -19.77 -5.24
C MET A 336 -15.79 -20.50 -5.60
N ARG A 337 -15.70 -21.80 -5.93
CA ARG A 337 -16.87 -22.62 -6.31
C ARG A 337 -17.80 -22.89 -5.12
N ASP A 338 -17.24 -23.12 -3.93
CA ASP A 338 -18.02 -23.31 -2.71
C ASP A 338 -18.48 -21.93 -2.18
N LYS A 339 -19.66 -21.53 -2.63
CA LYS A 339 -20.23 -20.21 -2.29
C LYS A 339 -20.55 -20.06 -0.80
N ARG A 340 -20.92 -21.15 -0.13
CA ARG A 340 -21.17 -21.12 1.31
C ARG A 340 -19.88 -20.85 2.08
N GLN A 341 -18.80 -21.55 1.73
CA GLN A 341 -17.48 -21.31 2.31
C GLN A 341 -16.99 -19.91 2.00
N MET A 342 -17.19 -19.43 0.77
CA MET A 342 -16.81 -18.07 0.37
C MET A 342 -17.47 -17.01 1.27
N LEU A 343 -18.76 -17.10 1.52
CA LEU A 343 -19.46 -16.14 2.39
C LEU A 343 -19.00 -16.25 3.84
N LEU A 344 -18.70 -17.44 4.33
CA LEU A 344 -18.17 -17.66 5.67
C LEU A 344 -16.76 -17.07 5.82
N ASP A 345 -15.94 -17.14 4.78
CA ASP A 345 -14.60 -16.57 4.80
C ASP A 345 -14.63 -15.03 4.71
N ILE A 346 -15.60 -14.46 3.96
CA ILE A 346 -15.85 -13.01 3.95
C ILE A 346 -16.35 -12.54 5.32
N ALA A 347 -17.27 -13.26 5.94
CA ALA A 347 -17.77 -12.92 7.27
C ALA A 347 -16.68 -13.03 8.36
N ASP A 348 -15.80 -14.02 8.28
CA ASP A 348 -14.63 -14.18 9.15
C ASP A 348 -13.65 -13.02 9.00
N GLU A 349 -13.39 -12.60 7.76
CA GLU A 349 -12.55 -11.46 7.44
C GLU A 349 -13.13 -10.15 8.01
N GLN A 350 -14.43 -9.91 7.83
CA GLN A 350 -15.13 -8.75 8.36
C GLN A 350 -15.14 -8.73 9.90
N LEU A 351 -15.39 -9.88 10.53
CA LEU A 351 -15.34 -10.05 11.98
C LEU A 351 -13.93 -9.77 12.52
N SER A 352 -12.93 -10.41 11.94
CA SER A 352 -11.53 -10.25 12.36
C SER A 352 -11.07 -8.82 12.22
N THR A 353 -11.37 -8.17 11.08
CA THR A 353 -11.04 -6.76 10.88
C THR A 353 -11.77 -5.87 11.88
N THR A 354 -13.05 -6.09 12.14
CA THR A 354 -13.84 -5.30 13.08
C THR A 354 -13.27 -5.40 14.50
N THR A 355 -12.99 -6.62 14.95
CA THR A 355 -12.50 -6.83 16.32
C THR A 355 -11.06 -6.36 16.53
N ILE A 356 -10.18 -6.54 15.57
CA ILE A 356 -8.81 -5.99 15.60
C ILE A 356 -8.86 -4.46 15.53
N ALA A 357 -9.62 -3.90 14.57
CA ALA A 357 -9.65 -2.47 14.33
C ALA A 357 -10.26 -1.67 15.50
N LEU A 358 -11.31 -2.19 16.12
CA LEU A 358 -12.11 -1.43 17.08
C LEU A 358 -11.91 -1.88 18.52
N LEU A 359 -11.60 -3.15 18.74
CA LEU A 359 -11.46 -3.74 20.07
C LEU A 359 -10.05 -4.21 20.41
N GLY A 360 -9.13 -4.30 19.43
CA GLY A 360 -7.79 -4.84 19.64
C GLY A 360 -7.81 -6.31 20.10
N LEU A 361 -8.72 -7.13 19.57
CA LEU A 361 -8.87 -8.54 19.92
C LEU A 361 -8.83 -9.45 18.69
N THR A 362 -8.19 -10.61 18.83
CA THR A 362 -8.01 -11.62 17.77
C THR A 362 -9.12 -12.68 17.79
N VAL A 363 -10.40 -12.26 17.74
CA VAL A 363 -11.57 -13.13 17.89
C VAL A 363 -11.64 -14.26 16.84
N GLY A 364 -11.10 -14.05 15.65
CA GLY A 364 -11.06 -15.06 14.56
C GLY A 364 -10.41 -16.39 14.98
N CYS A 365 -9.53 -16.40 15.99
CA CYS A 365 -8.93 -17.62 16.52
C CYS A 365 -9.96 -18.57 17.14
N ALA A 366 -11.13 -18.05 17.55
CA ALA A 366 -12.20 -18.82 18.16
C ALA A 366 -13.10 -19.56 17.13
N ARG A 367 -12.84 -19.46 15.83
CA ARG A 367 -13.59 -20.12 14.74
C ARG A 367 -13.63 -21.66 14.86
N CYS A 368 -12.53 -22.27 15.29
CA CYS A 368 -12.40 -23.74 15.28
C CYS A 368 -12.51 -24.40 16.65
N HIS A 369 -12.20 -23.68 17.71
CA HIS A 369 -12.19 -24.10 19.11
C HIS A 369 -12.22 -22.83 19.98
N ASP A 370 -12.53 -22.93 21.27
CA ASP A 370 -12.43 -21.80 22.18
C ASP A 370 -11.07 -21.13 22.06
N HIS A 371 -11.03 -19.80 22.11
CA HIS A 371 -9.77 -19.08 21.98
C HIS A 371 -8.75 -19.59 22.99
N LYS A 372 -7.53 -19.87 22.53
CA LYS A 372 -6.54 -20.59 23.33
C LYS A 372 -6.12 -19.83 24.61
N PHE A 373 -6.14 -18.53 24.58
CA PHE A 373 -5.62 -17.66 25.62
C PHE A 373 -6.69 -16.73 26.20
N ASP A 374 -7.45 -16.09 25.34
CA ASP A 374 -8.48 -15.14 25.72
C ASP A 374 -9.78 -15.85 26.11
N PRO A 375 -10.59 -15.28 27.00
CA PRO A 375 -11.86 -15.83 27.39
C PRO A 375 -12.94 -15.58 26.34
N ILE A 376 -12.72 -16.12 25.14
CA ILE A 376 -13.61 -16.02 23.98
C ILE A 376 -14.03 -17.43 23.55
N PRO A 377 -15.21 -17.89 23.96
CA PRO A 377 -15.74 -19.18 23.52
C PRO A 377 -15.99 -19.21 22.02
N THR A 378 -15.92 -20.39 21.41
CA THR A 378 -16.32 -20.62 20.01
C THR A 378 -17.74 -20.11 19.72
N GLU A 379 -18.63 -20.20 20.69
CA GLU A 379 -19.98 -19.68 20.57
C GLU A 379 -20.01 -18.16 20.31
N ASP A 380 -19.17 -17.37 21.00
CA ASP A 380 -19.06 -15.93 20.78
C ASP A 380 -18.61 -15.58 19.35
N TYR A 381 -17.67 -16.37 18.80
CA TYR A 381 -17.28 -16.23 17.40
C TYR A 381 -18.47 -16.41 16.47
N TYR A 382 -19.26 -17.51 16.61
CA TYR A 382 -20.40 -17.77 15.73
C TYR A 382 -21.56 -16.82 15.99
N SER A 383 -21.71 -16.32 17.19
CA SER A 383 -22.68 -15.26 17.53
C SER A 383 -22.40 -13.97 16.76
N LEU A 384 -21.13 -13.53 16.72
CA LEU A 384 -20.70 -12.38 15.93
C LEU A 384 -20.71 -12.67 14.42
N ALA A 385 -20.21 -13.83 13.99
CA ALA A 385 -20.22 -14.24 12.60
C ALA A 385 -21.63 -14.30 12.03
N GLY A 386 -22.64 -14.63 12.83
CA GLY A 386 -24.06 -14.60 12.47
C GLY A 386 -24.54 -13.20 12.04
N ILE A 387 -23.98 -12.15 12.66
CA ILE A 387 -24.27 -10.75 12.30
C ILE A 387 -23.75 -10.46 10.89
N PHE A 388 -22.49 -10.81 10.60
CA PHE A 388 -21.86 -10.58 9.30
C PHE A 388 -22.43 -11.48 8.19
N MET A 389 -22.79 -12.74 8.51
CA MET A 389 -23.48 -13.62 7.57
C MET A 389 -24.90 -13.16 7.25
N SER A 390 -25.51 -12.35 8.10
CA SER A 390 -26.81 -11.69 7.86
C SER A 390 -26.65 -10.36 7.11
N THR A 391 -25.45 -10.05 6.62
CA THR A 391 -25.12 -8.89 5.82
C THR A 391 -24.98 -9.29 4.35
N HIS A 392 -25.64 -8.57 3.46
CA HIS A 392 -25.55 -8.78 2.02
C HIS A 392 -24.32 -8.05 1.47
N VAL A 393 -23.36 -8.80 1.00
CA VAL A 393 -22.05 -8.30 0.54
C VAL A 393 -21.73 -8.67 -0.91
N MET A 394 -22.36 -9.73 -1.43
CA MET A 394 -22.10 -10.28 -2.76
C MET A 394 -23.42 -10.41 -3.53
N HIS A 395 -23.38 -10.08 -4.82
CA HIS A 395 -24.47 -10.41 -5.76
C HIS A 395 -24.58 -11.91 -6.00
N ASP A 396 -25.52 -12.28 -6.86
CA ASP A 396 -25.85 -13.65 -7.21
C ASP A 396 -24.65 -14.56 -7.36
N MET A 397 -24.85 -15.76 -6.85
CA MET A 397 -23.88 -16.83 -6.63
C MET A 397 -23.63 -17.66 -7.90
N ALA A 398 -23.68 -17.07 -9.09
CA ALA A 398 -23.23 -17.67 -10.35
C ALA A 398 -21.72 -17.98 -10.32
N ALA A 399 -21.17 -18.51 -11.38
CA ALA A 399 -19.76 -18.97 -11.42
C ALA A 399 -18.77 -17.92 -10.91
N ASP A 400 -18.97 -16.65 -11.27
CA ASP A 400 -18.14 -15.52 -10.84
C ASP A 400 -19.01 -14.56 -10.00
N SER A 401 -18.85 -14.60 -8.68
CA SER A 401 -19.59 -13.73 -7.76
C SER A 401 -18.99 -12.34 -7.73
N MET A 402 -19.86 -11.32 -7.73
CA MET A 402 -19.45 -9.91 -7.54
C MET A 402 -19.94 -9.37 -6.20
N TRP A 403 -19.18 -8.44 -5.64
CA TRP A 403 -19.65 -7.62 -4.51
C TRP A 403 -20.78 -6.69 -4.96
N ILE A 404 -21.62 -6.29 -4.00
CA ILE A 404 -22.69 -5.34 -4.29
C ILE A 404 -22.12 -3.91 -4.38
N GLU A 405 -22.64 -3.15 -5.33
CA GLU A 405 -22.43 -1.71 -5.47
C GLU A 405 -23.80 -1.02 -5.66
N PRO A 406 -24.48 -0.67 -4.56
CA PRO A 406 -25.75 0.01 -4.65
C PRO A 406 -25.67 1.29 -5.48
N GLU A 407 -26.65 1.50 -6.35
CA GLU A 407 -26.88 2.76 -7.04
C GLU A 407 -27.77 3.65 -6.17
N VAL A 408 -27.35 4.85 -5.93
CA VAL A 408 -28.08 5.86 -5.14
C VAL A 408 -28.07 7.21 -5.85
N ALA A 409 -29.07 8.02 -5.58
CA ALA A 409 -29.08 9.40 -6.07
C ALA A 409 -28.01 10.21 -5.30
N GLY A 410 -27.14 10.88 -6.06
CA GLY A 410 -26.20 11.84 -5.50
C GLY A 410 -26.87 13.18 -5.16
N PRO A 411 -26.15 14.09 -4.49
CA PRO A 411 -26.68 15.40 -4.09
C PRO A 411 -27.20 16.26 -5.26
N GLY A 412 -26.68 16.06 -6.46
CA GLY A 412 -27.13 16.73 -7.69
C GLY A 412 -28.17 15.94 -8.49
N GLY A 413 -28.65 14.79 -7.97
CA GLY A 413 -29.58 13.92 -8.67
C GLY A 413 -28.93 12.93 -9.64
N GLU A 414 -27.62 12.93 -9.76
CA GLU A 414 -26.86 11.97 -10.54
C GLU A 414 -26.90 10.56 -9.89
N VAL A 415 -26.80 9.52 -10.71
CA VAL A 415 -26.67 8.14 -10.19
C VAL A 415 -25.25 7.88 -9.77
N ILE A 416 -25.06 7.56 -8.49
CA ILE A 416 -23.75 7.24 -7.91
C ILE A 416 -23.73 5.76 -7.51
N ARG A 417 -22.67 5.03 -7.92
CA ARG A 417 -22.35 3.69 -7.42
C ARG A 417 -21.38 3.79 -6.26
N VAL A 418 -21.64 3.00 -5.22
CA VAL A 418 -20.80 2.95 -4.01
C VAL A 418 -20.52 1.51 -3.61
N MET A 419 -19.29 1.22 -3.19
CA MET A 419 -18.97 -0.03 -2.51
C MET A 419 -19.54 0.03 -1.09
N ALA A 420 -20.63 -0.64 -0.86
CA ALA A 420 -21.34 -0.61 0.43
C ALA A 420 -21.98 -1.98 0.70
N VAL A 421 -22.53 -2.15 1.89
CA VAL A 421 -23.27 -3.35 2.27
C VAL A 421 -24.74 -3.03 2.50
N ARG A 422 -25.56 -4.06 2.57
CA ARG A 422 -26.98 -4.04 2.95
C ARG A 422 -27.27 -5.18 3.89
N ASP A 423 -28.39 -5.16 4.60
CA ASP A 423 -28.83 -6.33 5.32
C ASP A 423 -29.41 -7.39 4.38
N GLN A 424 -29.21 -8.66 4.72
CA GLN A 424 -29.93 -9.74 4.08
C GLN A 424 -31.44 -9.61 4.37
N PRO A 425 -32.32 -10.01 3.43
CA PRO A 425 -33.77 -9.99 3.65
C PRO A 425 -34.19 -10.79 4.87
N GLN A 426 -33.47 -11.84 5.21
CA GLN A 426 -33.69 -12.69 6.37
C GLN A 426 -32.40 -12.89 7.13
N ALA A 427 -32.31 -12.28 8.29
CA ALA A 427 -31.20 -12.50 9.20
C ALA A 427 -31.40 -13.81 9.97
N ALA A 428 -30.33 -14.56 10.14
CA ALA A 428 -30.36 -15.86 10.82
C ALA A 428 -29.19 -16.04 11.77
N ASN A 429 -29.42 -16.79 12.84
CA ASN A 429 -28.35 -17.26 13.71
C ASN A 429 -27.52 -18.32 12.97
N LEU A 430 -26.25 -18.40 13.26
CA LEU A 430 -25.40 -19.50 12.81
C LEU A 430 -25.45 -20.66 13.82
N ARG A 431 -25.15 -21.85 13.32
CA ARG A 431 -24.78 -22.98 14.18
C ARG A 431 -23.28 -23.07 14.29
N ILE A 432 -22.78 -23.48 15.42
CA ILE A 432 -21.34 -23.70 15.63
C ILE A 432 -20.85 -24.72 14.60
N HIS A 433 -19.84 -24.34 13.82
CA HIS A 433 -19.19 -25.27 12.90
C HIS A 433 -18.10 -26.02 13.67
N LEU A 434 -18.35 -27.31 13.96
CA LEU A 434 -17.41 -28.10 14.74
C LEU A 434 -16.06 -28.15 14.04
N ARG A 435 -15.03 -27.60 14.72
CA ARG A 435 -13.67 -27.42 14.19
C ARG A 435 -13.60 -26.59 12.92
N GLY A 436 -14.45 -25.59 12.82
CA GLY A 436 -14.52 -24.68 11.67
C GLY A 436 -15.12 -25.30 10.41
N ASN A 437 -15.58 -26.56 10.45
CA ASN A 437 -16.18 -27.24 9.28
C ASN A 437 -17.67 -26.97 9.20
N TYR A 438 -18.11 -26.16 8.25
CA TYR A 438 -19.51 -25.79 8.07
C TYR A 438 -20.44 -26.95 7.68
N GLN A 439 -19.90 -28.08 7.26
CA GLN A 439 -20.69 -29.30 6.99
C GLN A 439 -20.99 -30.08 8.28
N THR A 440 -20.30 -29.80 9.37
CA THR A 440 -20.52 -30.48 10.67
C THR A 440 -21.02 -29.49 11.70
N LEU A 441 -22.33 -29.44 11.86
CA LEU A 441 -23.01 -28.44 12.67
C LEU A 441 -23.22 -28.89 14.11
N GLY A 442 -22.87 -28.02 15.07
CA GLY A 442 -23.14 -28.11 16.49
C GLY A 442 -24.43 -27.39 16.91
N ALA A 443 -24.41 -26.84 18.11
CA ALA A 443 -25.51 -26.02 18.65
C ALA A 443 -25.71 -24.73 17.87
N GLU A 444 -26.89 -24.15 17.93
CA GLU A 444 -27.16 -22.80 17.45
C GLU A 444 -26.45 -21.77 18.34
N ALA A 445 -25.83 -20.78 17.74
CA ALA A 445 -25.23 -19.64 18.41
C ALA A 445 -26.09 -18.40 18.11
N PRO A 446 -26.91 -17.95 19.05
CA PRO A 446 -27.69 -16.74 18.86
C PRO A 446 -26.81 -15.52 18.68
N ARG A 447 -27.18 -14.61 17.76
CA ARG A 447 -26.41 -13.36 17.54
C ARG A 447 -26.36 -12.54 18.82
N ARG A 448 -25.15 -12.27 19.32
CA ARG A 448 -24.87 -11.46 20.51
C ARG A 448 -23.44 -10.96 20.51
N PHE A 449 -23.07 -10.17 21.51
CA PHE A 449 -21.75 -9.60 21.68
C PHE A 449 -20.84 -10.53 22.51
N LEU A 450 -19.54 -10.17 22.62
CA LEU A 450 -18.57 -10.93 23.41
C LEU A 450 -18.99 -10.98 24.88
N GLN A 451 -19.23 -12.18 25.39
CA GLN A 451 -19.81 -12.40 26.72
C GLN A 451 -18.88 -11.94 27.85
N ILE A 452 -17.56 -11.98 27.67
CA ILE A 452 -16.60 -11.50 28.67
C ILE A 452 -16.74 -9.99 28.91
N ILE A 453 -17.19 -9.23 27.94
CA ILE A 453 -17.37 -7.77 28.01
C ILE A 453 -18.83 -7.42 28.27
N ALA A 454 -19.76 -8.01 27.53
CA ALA A 454 -21.17 -7.71 27.60
C ALA A 454 -21.86 -8.34 28.83
N GLY A 455 -21.23 -9.36 29.43
CA GLY A 455 -21.81 -10.17 30.51
C GLY A 455 -22.38 -11.48 30.00
N GLU A 456 -22.22 -12.56 30.77
CA GLU A 456 -22.67 -13.93 30.43
C GLU A 456 -24.17 -14.02 30.17
N ASN A 457 -24.97 -13.19 30.82
CA ASN A 457 -26.44 -13.14 30.73
C ASN A 457 -26.96 -12.06 29.75
N HIS A 458 -26.05 -11.45 28.94
CA HIS A 458 -26.49 -10.44 27.98
C HIS A 458 -27.44 -11.07 26.97
N PRO A 459 -28.64 -10.50 26.73
CA PRO A 459 -29.64 -11.13 25.85
C PRO A 459 -29.16 -11.20 24.39
N ALA A 460 -29.59 -12.20 23.68
CA ALA A 460 -29.38 -12.27 22.25
C ALA A 460 -30.08 -11.11 21.53
N ILE A 461 -29.52 -10.71 20.38
CA ILE A 461 -30.07 -9.66 19.51
C ILE A 461 -31.40 -10.16 18.93
N GLN A 462 -32.50 -9.45 19.24
CA GLN A 462 -33.88 -9.85 18.88
C GLN A 462 -34.38 -9.20 17.57
N THR A 463 -33.54 -8.43 16.88
CA THR A 463 -33.91 -7.78 15.62
C THR A 463 -34.08 -8.77 14.47
N LYS A 464 -35.00 -8.46 13.54
CA LYS A 464 -35.10 -9.15 12.25
C LYS A 464 -34.01 -8.74 11.25
N ALA A 465 -33.33 -7.64 11.54
CA ALA A 465 -32.20 -7.16 10.79
C ALA A 465 -30.90 -7.94 11.13
N SER A 466 -29.79 -7.62 10.51
CA SER A 466 -28.50 -8.32 10.74
C SER A 466 -28.00 -8.26 12.18
N GLY A 467 -28.28 -7.18 12.90
CA GLY A 467 -27.71 -6.89 14.21
C GLY A 467 -26.45 -6.00 14.15
N ARG A 468 -26.06 -5.52 12.95
CA ARG A 468 -24.88 -4.63 12.78
C ARG A 468 -25.04 -3.31 13.53
N LEU A 469 -26.25 -2.74 13.55
CA LEU A 469 -26.49 -1.47 14.24
C LEU A 469 -26.36 -1.62 15.76
N GLU A 470 -26.85 -2.72 16.30
CA GLU A 470 -26.72 -3.06 17.71
C GLU A 470 -25.24 -3.30 18.08
N LEU A 471 -24.52 -4.05 17.26
CA LEU A 471 -23.08 -4.29 17.43
C LEU A 471 -22.30 -2.98 17.37
N ALA A 472 -22.60 -2.13 16.39
CA ALA A 472 -21.95 -0.84 16.22
C ALA A 472 -22.15 0.08 17.44
N ARG A 473 -23.37 0.15 17.95
CA ARG A 473 -23.71 0.92 19.16
C ARG A 473 -23.03 0.38 20.41
N TRP A 474 -22.97 -0.96 20.54
CA TRP A 474 -22.26 -1.60 21.65
C TRP A 474 -20.74 -1.32 21.63
N ILE A 475 -20.12 -1.40 20.46
CA ILE A 475 -18.70 -1.06 20.30
C ILE A 475 -18.47 0.44 20.61
N ALA A 476 -19.33 1.32 20.11
CA ALA A 476 -19.20 2.77 20.25
C ALA A 476 -19.65 3.31 21.62
N ASP A 477 -20.19 2.46 22.49
CA ASP A 477 -20.62 2.87 23.84
C ASP A 477 -19.40 3.20 24.72
N LYS A 478 -19.43 4.31 25.43
CA LYS A 478 -18.37 4.72 26.37
C LYS A 478 -18.12 3.72 27.50
N ARG A 479 -19.08 2.83 27.76
CA ARG A 479 -18.94 1.71 28.74
C ARG A 479 -18.14 0.54 28.18
N ASN A 480 -17.93 0.48 26.85
CA ASN A 480 -17.04 -0.54 26.27
C ASN A 480 -15.59 -0.27 26.70
N PRO A 481 -14.93 -1.21 27.37
CA PRO A 481 -13.61 -0.97 27.95
C PRO A 481 -12.49 -0.83 26.93
N LEU A 482 -12.71 -1.25 25.68
CA LEU A 482 -11.66 -1.40 24.68
C LEU A 482 -11.64 -0.26 23.66
N THR A 483 -12.78 0.17 23.15
CA THR A 483 -12.86 1.09 21.98
C THR A 483 -12.05 2.37 22.19
N ALA A 484 -12.24 3.06 23.33
CA ALA A 484 -11.49 4.27 23.63
C ALA A 484 -10.00 3.97 23.88
N ARG A 485 -9.68 2.93 24.67
CA ARG A 485 -8.29 2.53 24.94
C ARG A 485 -7.52 2.19 23.66
N VAL A 486 -8.14 1.48 22.74
CA VAL A 486 -7.52 1.07 21.46
C VAL A 486 -7.22 2.29 20.58
N LEU A 487 -8.17 3.22 20.43
CA LEU A 487 -7.94 4.45 19.67
C LEU A 487 -6.82 5.29 20.30
N VAL A 488 -6.93 5.56 21.59
CA VAL A 488 -5.95 6.34 22.35
C VAL A 488 -4.55 5.73 22.23
N ASN A 489 -4.44 4.42 22.39
CA ASN A 489 -3.17 3.72 22.27
C ASN A 489 -2.55 3.86 20.87
N ARG A 490 -3.36 3.79 19.80
CA ARG A 490 -2.88 4.01 18.43
C ARG A 490 -2.47 5.45 18.19
N MET A 491 -3.23 6.44 18.68
CA MET A 491 -2.85 7.84 18.55
C MET A 491 -1.55 8.11 19.30
N TRP A 492 -1.41 7.57 20.50
CA TRP A 492 -0.17 7.61 21.27
C TRP A 492 1.00 7.00 20.49
N GLN A 493 0.81 5.78 19.95
CA GLN A 493 1.82 5.09 19.16
C GLN A 493 2.32 5.90 17.96
N ARG A 494 1.41 6.60 17.27
CA ARG A 494 1.78 7.43 16.12
C ARG A 494 2.61 8.64 16.47
N HIS A 495 2.44 9.20 17.67
CA HIS A 495 3.24 10.32 18.16
C HIS A 495 4.55 9.88 18.85
N PHE A 496 4.48 8.83 19.65
CA PHE A 496 5.60 8.38 20.47
C PHE A 496 6.32 7.13 19.91
N GLY A 497 5.98 6.67 18.70
CA GLY A 497 6.60 5.52 18.04
C GLY A 497 6.24 4.16 18.63
N ARG A 498 5.82 4.11 19.90
CA ARG A 498 5.43 2.91 20.62
C ARG A 498 4.13 3.16 21.37
N GLY A 499 3.18 2.22 21.33
CA GLY A 499 1.96 2.27 22.13
C GLY A 499 2.22 2.13 23.62
N ILE A 500 1.33 2.66 24.45
CA ILE A 500 1.29 2.35 25.89
C ILE A 500 1.12 0.84 26.06
N VAL A 501 0.26 0.22 25.23
CA VAL A 501 0.22 -1.21 24.95
C VAL A 501 0.93 -1.44 23.61
N VAL A 502 2.04 -2.15 23.63
CA VAL A 502 2.91 -2.32 22.45
C VAL A 502 2.25 -3.13 21.35
N THR A 503 1.48 -4.14 21.73
CA THR A 503 0.66 -4.98 20.85
C THR A 503 -0.65 -4.28 20.53
N ALA A 504 -0.62 -3.30 19.60
CA ALA A 504 -1.75 -2.42 19.31
C ALA A 504 -2.96 -3.13 18.64
N ASP A 505 -2.80 -4.36 18.23
CA ASP A 505 -3.79 -5.27 17.64
C ASP A 505 -4.23 -6.40 18.57
N ASP A 506 -3.56 -6.55 19.73
CA ASP A 506 -3.84 -7.59 20.71
C ASP A 506 -3.75 -7.02 22.14
N PHE A 507 -4.90 -6.69 22.72
CA PHE A 507 -5.10 -6.29 24.12
C PHE A 507 -5.46 -7.49 25.00
N GLY A 508 -5.56 -8.68 24.40
CA GLY A 508 -5.81 -9.95 25.08
C GLY A 508 -4.64 -10.43 25.93
N VAL A 509 -4.79 -11.63 26.45
CA VAL A 509 -3.85 -12.24 27.41
C VAL A 509 -2.44 -12.46 26.82
N ARG A 510 -2.32 -12.57 25.49
CA ARG A 510 -1.04 -12.65 24.80
C ARG A 510 -0.39 -11.30 24.54
N GLY A 511 -1.17 -10.24 24.56
CA GLY A 511 -0.69 -8.88 24.41
C GLY A 511 0.22 -8.46 25.55
N GLU A 512 1.04 -7.42 25.32
CA GLU A 512 1.83 -6.82 26.38
C GLU A 512 0.94 -6.00 27.32
N LEU A 513 1.32 -5.99 28.59
CA LEU A 513 0.66 -5.11 29.58
C LEU A 513 0.99 -3.64 29.29
N PRO A 514 0.06 -2.73 29.59
CA PRO A 514 0.30 -1.31 29.41
C PRO A 514 1.45 -0.82 30.30
N SER A 515 2.38 -0.04 29.71
CA SER A 515 3.49 0.56 30.47
C SER A 515 3.01 1.58 31.50
N HIS A 516 1.92 2.31 31.19
CA HIS A 516 1.31 3.33 32.02
C HIS A 516 -0.22 3.13 32.06
N PRO A 517 -0.73 2.15 32.81
CA PRO A 517 -2.15 1.78 32.78
C PRO A 517 -3.08 2.93 33.19
N GLN A 518 -2.68 3.70 34.21
CA GLN A 518 -3.47 4.86 34.66
C GLN A 518 -3.53 5.98 33.64
N LEU A 519 -2.45 6.23 32.90
CA LEU A 519 -2.42 7.19 31.80
C LEU A 519 -3.32 6.74 30.64
N LEU A 520 -3.31 5.45 30.33
CA LEU A 520 -4.17 4.90 29.27
C LEU A 520 -5.66 5.12 29.60
N ASP A 521 -6.05 4.81 30.82
CA ASP A 521 -7.43 5.01 31.29
C ASP A 521 -7.82 6.47 31.36
N TRP A 522 -6.92 7.33 31.85
CA TRP A 522 -7.16 8.77 31.89
C TRP A 522 -7.37 9.35 30.47
N LEU A 523 -6.52 8.99 29.51
CA LEU A 523 -6.66 9.44 28.13
C LEU A 523 -7.93 8.89 27.45
N ALA A 524 -8.30 7.64 27.74
CA ALA A 524 -9.53 7.04 27.23
C ALA A 524 -10.78 7.75 27.77
N HIS A 525 -10.75 8.15 29.05
CA HIS A 525 -11.81 8.95 29.68
C HIS A 525 -11.89 10.35 29.06
N GLU A 526 -10.74 11.03 28.90
CA GLU A 526 -10.67 12.36 28.27
C GLU A 526 -11.22 12.36 26.84
N LEU A 527 -10.96 11.30 26.07
CA LEU A 527 -11.51 11.16 24.72
C LEU A 527 -13.04 11.10 24.75
N ALA A 528 -13.61 10.27 25.65
CA ALA A 528 -15.05 10.12 25.76
C ALA A 528 -15.74 11.40 26.26
N ASP A 529 -15.15 12.09 27.24
CA ASP A 529 -15.67 13.32 27.83
C ASP A 529 -15.55 14.54 26.89
N ARG A 530 -14.73 14.45 25.83
CA ARG A 530 -14.58 15.49 24.80
C ARG A 530 -15.27 15.08 23.50
N ASP A 531 -16.42 14.46 23.61
CA ASP A 531 -17.29 14.07 22.49
C ASP A 531 -16.57 13.21 21.43
N TRP A 532 -15.62 12.37 21.87
CA TRP A 532 -14.83 11.51 20.99
C TRP A 532 -14.03 12.25 19.92
N SER A 533 -13.66 13.51 20.19
CA SER A 533 -12.88 14.36 19.28
C SER A 533 -11.42 13.91 19.23
N MET A 534 -10.98 13.46 18.04
CA MET A 534 -9.57 13.14 17.80
C MET A 534 -8.69 14.39 17.87
N LYS A 535 -9.17 15.55 17.37
CA LYS A 535 -8.42 16.80 17.43
C LYS A 535 -8.23 17.30 18.84
N ALA A 536 -9.22 17.12 19.71
CA ALA A 536 -9.08 17.45 21.13
C ALA A 536 -8.03 16.59 21.81
N LEU A 537 -8.00 15.27 21.52
CA LEU A 537 -6.97 14.37 22.03
C LEU A 537 -5.57 14.73 21.52
N HIS A 538 -5.43 15.11 20.25
CA HIS A 538 -4.16 15.63 19.71
C HIS A 538 -3.65 16.84 20.48
N ARG A 539 -4.52 17.80 20.79
CA ARG A 539 -4.12 18.97 21.58
C ARG A 539 -3.55 18.57 22.94
N ILE A 540 -4.21 17.64 23.62
CA ILE A 540 -3.75 17.13 24.91
C ILE A 540 -2.36 16.49 24.79
N LEU A 541 -2.17 15.63 23.80
CA LEU A 541 -0.90 14.92 23.58
C LEU A 541 0.23 15.89 23.24
N LEU A 542 0.01 16.77 22.26
CA LEU A 542 1.03 17.63 21.68
C LEU A 542 1.42 18.81 22.60
N GLN A 543 0.53 19.24 23.49
CA GLN A 543 0.82 20.30 24.46
C GLN A 543 1.65 19.81 25.65
N SER A 544 1.78 18.48 25.84
CA SER A 544 2.56 17.93 26.95
C SER A 544 4.07 18.27 26.81
N ALA A 545 4.75 18.48 27.92
CA ALA A 545 6.19 18.59 27.97
C ALA A 545 6.86 17.31 27.48
N THR A 546 6.25 16.16 27.74
CA THR A 546 6.69 14.83 27.28
C THR A 546 6.82 14.76 25.76
N TYR A 547 5.84 15.27 25.00
CA TYR A 547 5.92 15.32 23.54
C TYR A 547 6.99 16.30 23.04
N GLN A 548 7.19 17.37 23.76
CA GLN A 548 8.12 18.44 23.38
C GLN A 548 9.58 18.16 23.78
N GLN A 549 9.88 17.04 24.43
CA GLN A 549 11.25 16.65 24.81
C GLN A 549 12.18 16.50 23.61
N SER A 550 13.48 16.70 23.88
CA SER A 550 14.55 16.36 22.94
C SER A 550 14.68 14.84 22.73
N ALA A 551 14.97 14.42 21.52
CA ALA A 551 15.30 13.02 21.20
C ALA A 551 16.81 12.75 21.38
N SER A 552 17.64 13.80 21.35
CA SER A 552 19.09 13.71 21.39
C SER A 552 19.60 14.16 22.76
N VAL A 553 19.73 13.21 23.68
CA VAL A 553 20.27 13.45 25.02
C VAL A 553 21.24 12.32 25.39
N ASP A 554 22.45 12.68 25.82
CA ASP A 554 23.40 11.71 26.39
C ASP A 554 23.08 11.51 27.87
N ASN A 555 22.33 10.43 28.15
CA ASN A 555 22.06 9.97 29.51
C ASN A 555 22.32 8.45 29.57
N ARG A 556 23.57 8.10 29.88
CA ARG A 556 24.01 6.70 29.94
C ARG A 556 23.23 5.87 30.96
N ARG A 557 22.87 6.49 32.11
CA ARG A 557 22.08 5.80 33.15
C ARG A 557 20.69 5.45 32.61
N ALA A 558 19.99 6.39 32.01
CA ALA A 558 18.67 6.15 31.42
C ALA A 558 18.75 5.13 30.27
N ALA A 559 19.76 5.22 29.41
CA ALA A 559 19.98 4.26 28.32
C ALA A 559 20.26 2.82 28.82
N THR A 560 20.81 2.68 30.04
CA THR A 560 21.04 1.35 30.66
C THR A 560 19.79 0.83 31.34
N LEU A 561 19.05 1.66 32.06
CA LEU A 561 17.86 1.27 32.85
C LEU A 561 16.61 1.07 31.99
N ASP A 562 16.45 1.90 30.97
CA ASP A 562 15.30 1.89 30.06
C ASP A 562 15.78 2.09 28.61
N ALA A 563 16.50 1.10 28.11
CA ALA A 563 17.06 1.10 26.74
C ALA A 563 15.98 1.28 25.68
N ASP A 564 14.81 0.66 25.91
CA ASP A 564 13.64 0.71 25.01
C ASP A 564 12.83 1.99 25.16
N ASN A 565 13.24 2.91 26.04
CA ASN A 565 12.54 4.17 26.32
C ASN A 565 11.05 3.99 26.65
N ARG A 566 10.71 2.94 27.43
CA ARG A 566 9.33 2.62 27.83
C ARG A 566 8.74 3.67 28.77
N LEU A 567 9.60 4.30 29.58
CA LEU A 567 9.22 5.34 30.52
C LEU A 567 9.25 6.76 29.92
N LEU A 568 9.62 6.87 28.64
CA LEU A 568 9.67 8.14 27.90
C LEU A 568 10.55 9.22 28.57
N TRP A 569 11.77 8.81 29.01
CA TRP A 569 12.76 9.76 29.54
C TRP A 569 13.29 10.72 28.47
N ARG A 570 13.11 10.39 27.16
CA ARG A 570 13.35 11.26 26.01
C ARG A 570 12.29 11.05 24.94
N MET A 571 12.19 11.95 23.96
CA MET A 571 11.37 11.71 22.80
C MET A 571 12.00 10.60 21.93
N PRO A 572 11.25 9.61 21.45
CA PRO A 572 11.75 8.64 20.48
C PRO A 572 12.03 9.29 19.13
N ARG A 573 13.14 8.91 18.50
CA ARG A 573 13.40 9.23 17.10
C ARG A 573 12.57 8.29 16.22
N ARG A 574 11.91 8.83 15.19
CA ARG A 574 11.03 8.10 14.30
C ARG A 574 11.52 8.19 12.84
N ARG A 575 11.55 7.06 12.12
CA ARG A 575 11.71 7.08 10.67
C ARG A 575 10.43 7.61 10.01
N LEU A 576 10.57 8.38 8.92
CA LEU A 576 9.45 8.76 8.07
C LEU A 576 8.86 7.53 7.38
N SER A 577 7.53 7.50 7.23
CA SER A 577 6.85 6.45 6.45
C SER A 577 7.16 6.58 4.95
N ALA A 578 6.89 5.54 4.18
CA ALA A 578 7.07 5.53 2.73
C ALA A 578 6.40 6.73 2.05
N GLU A 579 5.17 7.03 2.45
CA GLU A 579 4.41 8.16 1.94
C GLU A 579 5.03 9.50 2.34
N GLU A 580 5.47 9.64 3.60
CA GLU A 580 6.13 10.86 4.08
C GLU A 580 7.43 11.13 3.33
N ILE A 581 8.24 10.10 3.05
CA ILE A 581 9.48 10.23 2.27
C ILE A 581 9.17 10.71 0.85
N ARG A 582 8.27 10.03 0.14
CA ARG A 582 7.89 10.38 -1.23
C ARG A 582 7.28 11.78 -1.31
N ASP A 583 6.31 12.07 -0.44
CA ASP A 583 5.61 13.34 -0.44
C ASP A 583 6.50 14.50 -0.04
N SER A 584 7.49 14.27 0.85
CA SER A 584 8.50 15.27 1.21
C SER A 584 9.42 15.62 0.03
N MET A 585 9.83 14.62 -0.75
CA MET A 585 10.64 14.86 -1.96
C MET A 585 9.86 15.69 -2.98
N LEU A 586 8.58 15.36 -3.22
CA LEU A 586 7.69 16.11 -4.11
C LEU A 586 7.43 17.52 -3.59
N PHE A 587 7.22 17.69 -2.28
CA PHE A 587 6.96 18.97 -1.64
C PHE A 587 8.20 19.90 -1.73
N ALA A 588 9.37 19.41 -1.33
CA ALA A 588 10.61 20.20 -1.34
C ALA A 588 11.02 20.61 -2.76
N SER A 589 10.76 19.75 -3.75
CA SER A 589 11.01 20.03 -5.18
C SER A 589 9.91 20.84 -5.86
N GLN A 590 8.86 21.24 -5.13
CA GLN A 590 7.68 21.96 -5.64
C GLN A 590 6.92 21.21 -6.76
N MET A 591 7.02 19.88 -6.77
CA MET A 591 6.31 19.04 -7.72
C MET A 591 4.96 18.53 -7.17
N LEU A 592 4.69 18.68 -5.88
CA LEU A 592 3.54 18.07 -5.23
C LEU A 592 2.22 18.68 -5.72
N ASP A 593 1.41 17.86 -6.38
CA ASP A 593 0.01 18.18 -6.68
C ASP A 593 -0.84 18.00 -5.42
N ARG A 594 -1.47 19.08 -4.98
CA ARG A 594 -2.26 19.15 -3.74
C ARG A 594 -3.76 18.90 -3.92
N ARG A 595 -4.19 18.52 -5.11
CA ARG A 595 -5.60 18.17 -5.34
C ARG A 595 -6.01 17.02 -4.45
N MET A 596 -7.15 17.18 -3.78
CA MET A 596 -7.69 16.16 -2.88
C MET A 596 -8.77 15.34 -3.57
N GLY A 597 -8.95 14.10 -3.09
CA GLY A 597 -10.03 13.22 -3.51
C GLY A 597 -9.93 12.66 -4.93
N GLY A 598 -10.90 11.86 -5.31
CA GLY A 598 -10.99 11.23 -6.61
C GLY A 598 -10.01 10.05 -6.80
N THR A 599 -10.12 9.36 -7.91
CA THR A 599 -9.28 8.20 -8.20
C THR A 599 -8.28 8.46 -9.31
N LEU A 600 -7.12 7.83 -9.18
CA LEU A 600 -6.14 7.65 -10.26
C LEU A 600 -6.18 6.21 -10.79
N PHE A 601 -6.99 5.36 -10.18
CA PHE A 601 -7.10 3.98 -10.57
C PHE A 601 -7.79 3.89 -11.93
N THR A 602 -7.05 3.37 -12.92
CA THR A 602 -7.57 3.01 -14.22
C THR A 602 -7.47 1.49 -14.33
N SER A 603 -8.57 0.82 -14.55
CA SER A 603 -8.57 -0.62 -14.81
C SER A 603 -7.77 -0.89 -16.08
N GLY A 604 -6.61 -1.51 -15.94
CA GLY A 604 -5.92 -2.11 -17.07
C GLY A 604 -6.74 -3.31 -17.53
N TYR A 605 -7.18 -3.36 -18.76
CA TYR A 605 -7.97 -4.43 -19.39
C TYR A 605 -9.39 -4.64 -18.85
N ASN A 606 -10.34 -4.03 -19.52
CA ASN A 606 -11.68 -4.57 -19.59
C ASN A 606 -11.64 -5.85 -20.45
N PHE A 607 -11.54 -7.01 -19.83
CA PHE A 607 -12.09 -8.20 -20.45
C PHE A 607 -13.60 -8.01 -20.47
N ASN A 608 -14.11 -7.35 -21.49
CA ASN A 608 -15.52 -7.36 -21.83
C ASN A 608 -15.88 -8.78 -22.25
N ARG A 609 -16.03 -9.64 -21.27
CA ARG A 609 -16.94 -10.75 -21.46
C ARG A 609 -18.35 -10.17 -21.29
N PRO A 610 -19.25 -10.27 -22.28
CA PRO A 610 -20.60 -9.75 -22.17
C PRO A 610 -21.40 -10.35 -21.00
N ASP A 611 -20.93 -11.50 -20.48
CA ASP A 611 -21.49 -12.30 -19.40
C ASP A 611 -20.84 -12.06 -18.03
N VAL A 612 -19.68 -11.37 -17.95
CA VAL A 612 -18.92 -11.14 -16.71
C VAL A 612 -18.53 -9.67 -16.59
N LYS A 613 -19.14 -8.97 -15.67
CA LYS A 613 -18.85 -7.55 -15.40
C LYS A 613 -17.59 -7.34 -14.52
N LEU A 614 -16.69 -8.31 -14.48
CA LEU A 614 -15.47 -8.25 -13.68
C LEU A 614 -14.33 -7.62 -14.51
N SER A 615 -13.73 -6.58 -13.99
CA SER A 615 -12.50 -6.00 -14.55
C SER A 615 -11.29 -6.58 -13.81
N VAL A 616 -10.58 -7.51 -14.45
CA VAL A 616 -9.30 -8.00 -13.94
C VAL A 616 -8.29 -6.85 -13.97
N VAL A 617 -7.61 -6.62 -12.86
CA VAL A 617 -6.54 -5.64 -12.77
C VAL A 617 -5.22 -6.34 -13.04
N ASP A 618 -4.69 -6.11 -14.22
CA ASP A 618 -3.30 -6.41 -14.54
C ASP A 618 -2.65 -5.10 -15.01
N ILE A 619 -1.82 -4.52 -14.17
CA ILE A 619 -1.09 -3.28 -14.50
C ILE A 619 0.25 -3.55 -15.18
N GLY A 620 0.55 -4.81 -15.48
CA GLY A 620 1.86 -5.23 -16.00
C GLY A 620 2.96 -4.99 -14.97
N ASP A 621 4.07 -4.43 -15.43
CA ASP A 621 5.16 -4.04 -14.53
C ASP A 621 4.77 -2.79 -13.71
N PRO A 622 4.72 -2.87 -12.36
CA PRO A 622 4.42 -1.73 -11.50
C PRO A 622 5.33 -0.51 -11.69
N GLU A 623 6.57 -0.72 -12.13
CA GLU A 623 7.51 0.38 -12.44
C GLU A 623 7.03 1.22 -13.63
N ASN A 624 6.19 0.69 -14.50
CA ASN A 624 5.69 1.36 -15.70
C ASN A 624 4.22 1.81 -15.58
N TYR A 625 3.56 1.57 -14.45
CA TYR A 625 2.16 1.95 -14.27
C TYR A 625 2.01 3.47 -14.07
N ALA A 626 1.50 4.17 -15.09
CA ALA A 626 1.42 5.62 -15.14
C ALA A 626 0.76 6.30 -13.91
N PRO A 627 -0.32 5.76 -13.30
CA PRO A 627 -0.89 6.32 -12.08
C PRO A 627 0.08 6.38 -10.90
N PHE A 628 1.06 5.47 -10.81
CA PHE A 628 2.08 5.49 -9.75
C PHE A 628 3.07 6.64 -9.88
N HIS A 629 3.23 7.19 -11.07
CA HIS A 629 4.13 8.31 -11.33
C HIS A 629 3.49 9.68 -11.13
N GLN A 630 2.18 9.74 -10.88
CA GLN A 630 1.49 11.01 -10.66
C GLN A 630 2.05 11.74 -9.42
N PRO A 631 2.28 13.06 -9.49
CA PRO A 631 2.89 13.81 -8.40
C PRO A 631 1.90 14.14 -7.26
N ARG A 632 0.77 13.47 -7.18
CA ARG A 632 -0.21 13.62 -6.09
C ARG A 632 0.31 13.06 -4.76
N ARG A 633 -0.32 13.47 -3.67
CA ARG A 633 -0.10 12.86 -2.36
C ARG A 633 -0.23 11.34 -2.46
N SER A 634 0.69 10.63 -1.79
CA SER A 634 0.77 9.16 -1.84
C SER A 634 -0.51 8.46 -1.37
N VAL A 635 -1.33 9.09 -0.53
CA VAL A 635 -2.63 8.56 -0.08
C VAL A 635 -3.64 8.40 -1.23
N TYR A 636 -3.46 9.11 -2.34
CA TYR A 636 -4.33 9.04 -3.52
C TYR A 636 -3.79 8.12 -4.62
N LEU A 637 -2.58 7.60 -4.47
CA LEU A 637 -2.08 6.60 -5.41
C LEU A 637 -2.90 5.31 -5.30
N PRO A 638 -3.15 4.61 -6.40
CA PRO A 638 -3.86 3.33 -6.37
C PRO A 638 -3.18 2.33 -5.43
N VAL A 639 -3.97 1.65 -4.62
CA VAL A 639 -3.51 0.54 -3.78
C VAL A 639 -4.05 -0.74 -4.40
N ILE A 640 -3.18 -1.46 -5.11
CA ILE A 640 -3.54 -2.66 -5.87
C ILE A 640 -2.91 -3.87 -5.19
N ARG A 641 -3.73 -4.78 -4.70
CA ARG A 641 -3.25 -6.02 -4.07
C ARG A 641 -2.40 -6.84 -5.03
N ASN A 642 -1.33 -7.40 -4.53
CA ASN A 642 -0.31 -8.15 -5.29
C ASN A 642 0.52 -7.32 -6.29
N GLN A 643 0.23 -6.03 -6.49
CA GLN A 643 0.93 -5.14 -7.43
C GLN A 643 1.16 -3.77 -6.80
N MET A 644 1.86 -3.74 -5.67
CA MET A 644 2.12 -2.52 -4.91
C MET A 644 3.06 -1.55 -5.62
N HIS A 645 2.93 -0.26 -5.31
CA HIS A 645 3.87 0.77 -5.76
C HIS A 645 5.29 0.44 -5.27
N PRO A 646 6.30 0.29 -6.19
CA PRO A 646 7.63 -0.24 -5.84
C PRO A 646 8.34 0.56 -4.74
N MET A 647 8.34 1.89 -4.82
CA MET A 647 8.95 2.73 -3.77
C MET A 647 8.24 2.57 -2.43
N LEU A 648 6.91 2.55 -2.40
CA LEU A 648 6.17 2.43 -1.14
C LEU A 648 6.42 1.06 -0.49
N ALA A 649 6.46 -0.01 -1.28
CA ALA A 649 6.82 -1.35 -0.82
C ALA A 649 8.24 -1.41 -0.26
N LEU A 650 9.20 -0.79 -0.94
CA LEU A 650 10.60 -0.73 -0.51
C LEU A 650 10.77 -0.01 0.85
N PHE A 651 9.93 0.96 1.16
CA PHE A 651 9.95 1.73 2.41
C PHE A 651 8.87 1.28 3.42
N ASP A 652 8.50 0.00 3.39
CA ASP A 652 7.64 -0.67 4.37
C ASP A 652 6.21 -0.08 4.48
N THR A 653 5.55 0.13 3.35
CA THR A 653 4.11 0.46 3.39
C THR A 653 3.30 -0.69 4.01
N ALA A 654 2.07 -0.41 4.42
CA ALA A 654 1.21 -1.42 5.04
C ALA A 654 0.88 -2.56 4.06
N ASN A 655 0.77 -3.78 4.59
CA ASN A 655 0.22 -4.92 3.85
C ASN A 655 -1.29 -4.71 3.66
N GLU A 656 -1.74 -4.70 2.42
CA GLU A 656 -3.13 -4.41 2.03
C GLU A 656 -4.07 -5.61 2.16
N HIS A 657 -3.57 -6.77 2.59
CA HIS A 657 -4.38 -7.98 2.78
C HIS A 657 -4.92 -8.15 4.19
N ILE A 658 -4.27 -7.56 5.18
CA ILE A 658 -4.58 -7.73 6.60
C ILE A 658 -4.65 -6.37 7.32
N PRO A 659 -5.36 -6.27 8.44
CA PRO A 659 -5.29 -5.09 9.31
C PRO A 659 -3.84 -4.84 9.79
N VAL A 660 -3.33 -3.63 9.58
CA VAL A 660 -1.98 -3.24 10.02
C VAL A 660 -2.08 -2.11 11.04
N THR A 661 -1.94 -2.44 12.30
CA THR A 661 -1.96 -1.46 13.41
C THR A 661 -0.60 -0.83 13.65
N LYS A 662 0.47 -1.56 13.33
CA LYS A 662 1.87 -1.12 13.38
C LYS A 662 2.59 -1.63 12.13
N ARG A 663 3.20 -0.70 11.38
CA ARG A 663 4.06 -1.06 10.24
C ARG A 663 5.41 -1.55 10.74
N THR A 664 6.05 -2.42 9.99
CA THR A 664 7.48 -2.72 10.15
C THR A 664 8.30 -1.49 9.74
N GLU A 665 9.48 -1.36 10.31
CA GLU A 665 10.45 -0.32 9.95
C GLU A 665 11.79 -1.01 9.71
N SER A 666 12.12 -1.25 8.44
CA SER A 666 13.41 -1.81 8.04
C SER A 666 14.39 -0.70 7.65
N ILE A 667 15.69 -0.93 7.87
CA ILE A 667 16.78 -0.09 7.37
C ILE A 667 17.66 -1.01 6.56
N VAL A 668 17.51 -0.97 5.23
CA VAL A 668 18.18 -1.90 4.31
C VAL A 668 18.86 -1.14 3.16
N ALA A 669 19.95 -1.68 2.66
CA ALA A 669 20.75 -1.06 1.59
C ALA A 669 19.94 -0.67 0.34
N PRO A 670 18.94 -1.46 -0.12
CA PRO A 670 18.12 -1.07 -1.28
C PRO A 670 17.39 0.27 -1.12
N GLN A 671 17.03 0.68 0.11
CA GLN A 671 16.40 2.00 0.36
C GLN A 671 17.38 3.13 0.06
N ALA A 672 18.63 3.03 0.53
CA ALA A 672 19.67 4.01 0.22
C ALA A 672 19.98 4.03 -1.28
N LEU A 673 20.11 2.86 -1.91
CA LEU A 673 20.34 2.74 -3.35
C LEU A 673 19.20 3.34 -4.17
N PHE A 674 17.96 3.22 -3.73
CA PHE A 674 16.82 3.86 -4.38
C PHE A 674 16.95 5.40 -4.35
N LEU A 675 17.26 5.98 -3.19
CA LEU A 675 17.45 7.43 -3.06
C LEU A 675 18.63 7.93 -3.89
N MET A 676 19.67 7.12 -4.04
CA MET A 676 20.84 7.44 -4.86
C MET A 676 20.63 7.29 -6.37
N ASN A 677 19.82 6.31 -6.82
CA ASN A 677 19.84 5.87 -8.22
C ASN A 677 18.51 6.00 -8.94
N SER A 678 17.37 6.06 -8.23
CA SER A 678 16.06 6.02 -8.89
C SER A 678 15.82 7.27 -9.76
N SER A 679 15.11 7.06 -10.86
CA SER A 679 14.67 8.16 -11.74
C SER A 679 13.81 9.19 -11.01
N PHE A 680 13.00 8.73 -10.05
CA PHE A 680 12.16 9.58 -9.20
C PHE A 680 13.03 10.52 -8.32
N ALA A 681 14.02 9.98 -7.59
CA ALA A 681 14.91 10.76 -6.74
C ALA A 681 15.72 11.77 -7.56
N ARG A 682 16.25 11.36 -8.72
CA ARG A 682 16.98 12.25 -9.62
C ARG A 682 16.11 13.39 -10.16
N ARG A 683 14.86 13.11 -10.56
CA ARG A 683 13.94 14.17 -11.02
C ARG A 683 13.61 15.15 -9.89
N ALA A 684 13.33 14.68 -8.67
CA ALA A 684 13.06 15.54 -7.52
C ALA A 684 14.29 16.41 -7.17
N ALA A 685 15.48 15.81 -7.12
CA ALA A 685 16.74 16.53 -6.88
C ALA A 685 17.01 17.61 -7.93
N ARG A 686 16.80 17.27 -9.21
CA ARG A 686 16.95 18.23 -10.31
C ARG A 686 15.98 19.41 -10.19
N ARG A 687 14.71 19.15 -9.91
CA ARG A 687 13.72 20.22 -9.73
C ARG A 687 14.03 21.10 -8.53
N LEU A 688 14.48 20.52 -7.41
CA LEU A 688 14.95 21.27 -6.25
C LEU A 688 16.15 22.13 -6.61
N ALA A 689 17.15 21.58 -7.30
CA ALA A 689 18.32 22.31 -7.77
C ALA A 689 17.94 23.49 -8.69
N LEU A 690 17.02 23.28 -9.64
CA LEU A 690 16.49 24.31 -10.53
C LEU A 690 15.77 25.42 -9.76
N SER A 691 14.93 25.07 -8.77
CA SER A 691 14.15 26.05 -7.99
C SER A 691 14.99 26.97 -7.11
N THR A 692 16.30 26.71 -7.02
CA THR A 692 17.25 27.48 -6.20
C THR A 692 18.37 28.16 -7.00
N THR A 693 18.34 28.09 -8.34
CA THR A 693 19.41 28.61 -9.23
C THR A 693 19.67 30.09 -9.08
N THR A 694 18.66 30.88 -8.71
CA THR A 694 18.83 32.35 -8.55
C THR A 694 19.53 32.76 -7.25
N LEU A 695 19.74 31.81 -6.32
CA LEU A 695 20.40 32.09 -5.05
C LEU A 695 21.93 31.94 -5.14
N PRO A 696 22.72 32.74 -4.42
CA PRO A 696 24.15 32.47 -4.22
C PRO A 696 24.35 31.13 -3.53
N ASP A 697 25.47 30.44 -3.80
CA ASP A 697 25.78 29.08 -3.37
C ASP A 697 25.53 28.86 -1.86
N ALA A 698 26.07 29.74 -0.99
CA ALA A 698 25.85 29.65 0.45
C ALA A 698 24.35 29.75 0.85
N ARG A 699 23.55 30.59 0.19
CA ARG A 699 22.11 30.72 0.42
C ARG A 699 21.36 29.56 -0.18
N ARG A 700 21.84 28.99 -1.28
CA ARG A 700 21.26 27.82 -1.93
C ARG A 700 21.35 26.59 -1.03
N ILE A 701 22.51 26.34 -0.43
CA ILE A 701 22.73 25.29 0.57
C ILE A 701 21.74 25.48 1.73
N ARG A 702 21.68 26.68 2.30
CA ARG A 702 20.79 27.02 3.40
C ARG A 702 19.33 26.72 3.04
N GLU A 703 18.86 27.11 1.87
CA GLU A 703 17.49 26.89 1.41
C GLU A 703 17.19 25.39 1.23
N ILE A 704 18.12 24.61 0.66
CA ILE A 704 18.00 23.17 0.50
C ILE A 704 17.90 22.47 1.87
N TYR A 705 18.74 22.87 2.85
CA TYR A 705 18.68 22.35 4.20
C TYR A 705 17.34 22.67 4.89
N LEU A 706 16.87 23.91 4.77
CA LEU A 706 15.58 24.30 5.33
C LEU A 706 14.41 23.49 4.73
N ARG A 707 14.39 23.29 3.41
CA ARG A 707 13.31 22.53 2.74
C ARG A 707 13.32 21.04 3.04
N LEU A 708 14.50 20.45 3.19
CA LEU A 708 14.65 19.01 3.37
C LEU A 708 14.79 18.60 4.83
N LEU A 709 15.62 19.30 5.59
CA LEU A 709 15.96 18.94 6.96
C LEU A 709 15.22 19.79 8.00
N GLY A 710 14.55 20.88 7.60
CA GLY A 710 13.83 21.77 8.50
C GLY A 710 14.73 22.61 9.39
N ARG A 711 16.02 22.66 9.11
CA ARG A 711 17.03 23.43 9.86
C ARG A 711 18.06 24.06 8.95
N GLU A 712 18.81 24.99 9.47
CA GLU A 712 19.99 25.53 8.80
C GLU A 712 21.17 24.55 8.89
N PRO A 713 22.11 24.58 7.93
CA PRO A 713 23.37 23.88 8.07
C PRO A 713 24.19 24.50 9.23
N THR A 714 24.95 23.68 9.91
CA THR A 714 26.04 24.17 10.80
C THR A 714 27.15 24.79 9.98
N GLY A 715 28.08 25.52 10.62
CA GLY A 715 29.21 26.10 9.89
C GLY A 715 30.07 25.06 9.16
N ASN A 716 30.27 23.88 9.77
CA ASN A 716 31.01 22.77 9.14
C ASN A 716 30.19 22.16 7.97
N GLU A 717 28.92 21.90 8.16
CA GLU A 717 28.07 21.39 7.08
C GLU A 717 27.98 22.34 5.91
N GLN A 718 27.96 23.66 6.17
CA GLN A 718 27.97 24.67 5.12
C GLN A 718 29.28 24.63 4.33
N ALA A 719 30.43 24.50 5.00
CA ALA A 719 31.75 24.44 4.36
C ALA A 719 31.87 23.14 3.55
N GLU A 720 31.59 21.97 4.15
CA GLU A 720 31.62 20.67 3.48
C GLU A 720 30.68 20.60 2.26
N SER A 721 29.51 21.24 2.36
CA SER A 721 28.57 21.33 1.24
C SER A 721 29.11 22.19 0.08
N LEU A 722 29.80 23.29 0.38
CA LEU A 722 30.43 24.13 -0.63
C LEU A 722 31.58 23.38 -1.32
N ASP A 723 32.39 22.68 -0.52
CA ASP A 723 33.52 21.87 -1.03
C ASP A 723 32.98 20.75 -1.93
N TYR A 724 31.94 20.03 -1.51
CA TYR A 724 31.29 18.98 -2.33
C TYR A 724 30.85 19.51 -3.70
N VAL A 725 30.14 20.64 -3.73
CA VAL A 725 29.68 21.26 -4.99
C VAL A 725 30.87 21.74 -5.83
N GLY A 726 31.92 22.32 -5.20
CA GLY A 726 33.14 22.74 -5.85
C GLY A 726 33.90 21.59 -6.51
N ASP A 727 34.11 20.50 -5.77
CA ASP A 727 34.79 19.30 -6.26
C ASP A 727 34.03 18.66 -7.43
N TYR A 728 32.69 18.61 -7.32
CA TYR A 728 31.87 18.06 -8.39
C TYR A 728 31.91 18.93 -9.65
N ARG A 729 31.91 20.29 -9.51
CA ARG A 729 32.14 21.22 -10.63
C ARG A 729 33.48 20.97 -11.29
N GLN A 730 34.53 20.84 -10.48
CA GLN A 730 35.87 20.56 -11.00
C GLN A 730 35.93 19.22 -11.75
N ALA A 731 35.31 18.17 -11.21
CA ALA A 731 35.24 16.88 -11.86
C ALA A 731 34.48 16.93 -13.21
N LEU A 732 33.59 17.89 -13.38
CA LEU A 732 32.87 18.17 -14.63
C LEU A 732 33.57 19.17 -15.54
N GLY A 733 34.80 19.59 -15.21
CA GLY A 733 35.62 20.55 -16.00
C GLY A 733 35.20 22.01 -15.86
N LEU A 734 34.46 22.39 -14.78
CA LEU A 734 34.15 23.78 -14.46
C LEU A 734 35.14 24.36 -13.46
N ASP A 735 35.40 25.67 -13.56
CA ASP A 735 36.09 26.40 -12.50
C ASP A 735 35.28 26.41 -11.21
N PRO A 736 35.81 25.96 -10.06
CA PRO A 736 35.10 25.95 -8.79
C PRO A 736 34.57 27.33 -8.34
N ALA A 737 35.23 28.40 -8.73
CA ALA A 737 34.90 29.79 -8.38
C ALA A 737 34.13 30.55 -9.50
N GLY A 738 34.06 30.03 -10.69
CA GLY A 738 33.91 30.83 -11.90
C GLY A 738 32.71 30.54 -12.79
N VAL A 739 31.59 30.08 -12.29
CA VAL A 739 30.36 30.20 -13.09
C VAL A 739 29.93 31.67 -13.03
N THR A 740 30.49 32.49 -13.90
CA THR A 740 29.94 33.83 -14.17
C THR A 740 28.52 33.63 -14.69
N ARG A 741 27.54 33.99 -13.87
CA ARG A 741 26.12 34.06 -14.23
C ARG A 741 25.94 35.14 -15.31
N THR A 742 26.33 34.83 -16.53
CA THR A 742 26.00 35.63 -17.69
C THR A 742 24.72 35.09 -18.29
N ALA A 743 23.74 35.97 -18.30
CA ALA A 743 22.44 35.91 -18.96
C ALA A 743 21.36 35.15 -18.21
N ALA A 744 20.22 35.78 -18.15
CA ALA A 744 18.92 35.11 -17.95
C ALA A 744 18.85 33.85 -18.82
N PRO A 745 18.26 32.76 -18.37
CA PRO A 745 18.08 31.57 -19.19
C PRO A 745 17.54 32.01 -20.55
N ALA A 746 18.22 31.58 -21.61
CA ALA A 746 17.69 31.74 -22.95
C ALA A 746 16.24 31.31 -22.90
N VAL A 747 15.34 32.13 -23.44
CA VAL A 747 13.90 31.81 -23.50
C VAL A 747 13.84 30.40 -24.06
N VAL A 748 13.44 29.44 -23.24
CA VAL A 748 13.32 28.05 -23.68
C VAL A 748 12.22 28.07 -24.72
N GLN A 749 12.59 27.89 -25.99
CA GLN A 749 11.62 27.89 -27.08
C GLN A 749 10.65 26.73 -26.86
N SER A 750 9.37 26.98 -27.10
CA SER A 750 8.36 25.91 -27.07
C SER A 750 8.72 24.84 -28.12
N TYR A 751 8.19 23.63 -27.96
CA TYR A 751 8.35 22.57 -28.98
C TYR A 751 7.98 23.07 -30.36
N ALA A 752 6.84 23.73 -30.48
CA ALA A 752 6.36 24.29 -31.74
C ALA A 752 7.33 25.33 -32.35
N ASP A 753 7.99 26.15 -31.52
CA ASP A 753 8.99 27.12 -32.00
C ASP A 753 10.27 26.44 -32.46
N GLN A 754 10.73 25.42 -31.76
CA GLN A 754 11.89 24.64 -32.18
C GLN A 754 11.64 23.93 -33.51
N VAL A 755 10.49 23.27 -33.67
CA VAL A 755 10.08 22.64 -34.92
C VAL A 755 10.02 23.67 -36.08
N ARG A 756 9.36 24.85 -35.85
CA ARG A 756 9.25 25.90 -36.89
C ARG A 756 10.60 26.48 -37.31
N ASN A 757 11.52 26.60 -36.35
CA ASN A 757 12.84 27.16 -36.60
C ASN A 757 13.84 26.14 -37.13
N THR A 758 13.49 24.86 -37.18
CA THR A 758 14.37 23.82 -37.70
C THR A 758 14.48 23.90 -39.24
N PRO A 759 15.70 24.04 -39.80
CA PRO A 759 15.90 24.11 -41.23
C PRO A 759 15.29 22.92 -41.96
N GLY A 760 14.82 23.15 -43.19
CA GLY A 760 14.30 22.09 -44.04
C GLY A 760 12.86 21.70 -43.78
N LEU A 761 12.16 22.33 -42.85
CA LEU A 761 10.75 22.07 -42.57
C LEU A 761 9.86 22.35 -43.79
N LEU A 762 9.15 21.33 -44.26
CA LEU A 762 8.24 21.41 -45.42
C LEU A 762 6.78 21.57 -45.01
N ALA A 763 6.36 20.87 -43.95
CA ALA A 763 4.99 20.91 -43.44
C ALA A 763 4.98 20.65 -41.94
N TYR A 764 4.01 21.27 -41.24
CA TYR A 764 3.84 21.07 -39.80
C TYR A 764 2.36 21.13 -39.43
N TYR A 765 1.82 20.05 -38.89
CA TYR A 765 0.42 19.89 -38.45
C TYR A 765 0.41 19.67 -36.96
N ARG A 766 -0.05 20.70 -36.23
CA ARG A 766 -0.11 20.62 -34.76
C ARG A 766 -1.26 19.76 -34.22
N LEU A 767 -2.28 19.53 -35.01
CA LEU A 767 -3.48 18.75 -34.72
C LEU A 767 -4.26 19.19 -33.47
N ASN A 768 -4.03 20.39 -33.00
CA ASN A 768 -4.62 20.98 -31.80
C ASN A 768 -5.84 21.86 -32.07
N ALA A 769 -6.15 22.15 -33.32
CA ALA A 769 -7.28 23.01 -33.71
C ALA A 769 -7.94 22.52 -34.98
N MET A 770 -9.27 22.67 -35.01
CA MET A 770 -10.10 22.48 -36.21
C MET A 770 -10.63 23.82 -36.69
N ARG A 771 -10.64 24.01 -38.00
CA ARG A 771 -11.35 25.12 -38.69
C ARG A 771 -12.36 24.52 -39.67
N THR A 772 -13.36 25.26 -40.04
CA THR A 772 -14.32 24.89 -41.09
C THR A 772 -13.99 25.66 -42.34
N ILE A 773 -13.68 24.97 -43.43
CA ILE A 773 -13.47 25.53 -44.77
C ILE A 773 -14.43 24.80 -45.71
N ASP A 774 -15.27 25.54 -46.43
CA ASP A 774 -16.30 25.01 -47.38
C ASP A 774 -17.17 23.90 -46.75
N GLY A 775 -17.56 24.06 -45.49
CA GLY A 775 -18.38 23.09 -44.78
C GLY A 775 -17.66 21.83 -44.24
N GLN A 776 -16.36 21.72 -44.53
CA GLN A 776 -15.53 20.58 -44.05
C GLN A 776 -14.64 20.99 -42.89
N GLY A 777 -14.51 20.10 -41.90
CA GLY A 777 -13.53 20.26 -40.81
C GLY A 777 -12.12 20.03 -41.35
N VAL A 778 -11.22 20.97 -41.07
CA VAL A 778 -9.81 20.88 -41.47
C VAL A 778 -8.88 21.28 -40.33
N THR A 779 -7.70 20.68 -40.25
CA THR A 779 -6.58 21.10 -39.40
C THR A 779 -5.56 21.90 -40.26
N PRO A 780 -5.13 23.09 -39.81
CA PRO A 780 -4.22 23.92 -40.61
C PRO A 780 -2.80 23.34 -40.63
N ASN A 781 -2.13 23.56 -41.77
CA ASN A 781 -0.68 23.48 -41.84
C ASN A 781 -0.10 24.73 -41.18
N ALA A 782 0.65 24.60 -40.10
CA ALA A 782 1.15 25.70 -39.28
C ALA A 782 2.19 26.58 -40.02
N LEU A 783 2.78 26.12 -41.13
CA LEU A 783 3.67 26.91 -41.99
C LEU A 783 2.90 27.65 -43.08
N ARG A 784 1.77 27.11 -43.52
CA ARG A 784 1.05 27.57 -44.71
C ARG A 784 -0.46 27.55 -44.45
N ALA A 785 -0.92 28.37 -43.52
CA ALA A 785 -2.26 28.30 -42.90
C ALA A 785 -3.45 28.10 -43.86
N ASN A 786 -3.31 28.51 -45.15
CA ASN A 786 -4.36 28.39 -46.15
C ASN A 786 -3.96 27.45 -47.35
N ARG A 787 -2.84 26.79 -47.29
CA ARG A 787 -2.39 25.81 -48.32
C ARG A 787 -2.16 24.45 -47.67
N SER A 788 -2.54 23.39 -48.39
CA SER A 788 -2.37 22.01 -47.96
C SER A 788 -2.94 21.72 -46.57
N PRO A 789 -4.19 22.13 -46.22
CA PRO A 789 -4.82 21.78 -44.94
C PRO A 789 -5.09 20.26 -44.87
N GLY A 790 -5.07 19.71 -43.66
CA GLY A 790 -5.52 18.34 -43.45
C GLY A 790 -7.04 18.27 -43.29
N ARG A 791 -7.73 17.61 -44.21
CA ARG A 791 -9.18 17.36 -44.15
C ARG A 791 -9.47 16.24 -43.12
N ILE A 792 -10.44 16.50 -42.28
CA ILE A 792 -10.87 15.53 -41.25
C ILE A 792 -11.94 14.61 -41.88
N VAL A 793 -11.66 13.34 -41.94
CA VAL A 793 -12.55 12.31 -42.48
C VAL A 793 -13.32 11.66 -41.32
N ASN A 794 -14.65 11.63 -41.41
CA ASN A 794 -15.60 11.03 -40.45
C ASN A 794 -15.53 11.56 -39.01
N GLY A 795 -15.13 12.81 -38.83
CA GLY A 795 -15.21 13.53 -37.54
C GLY A 795 -14.36 12.90 -36.44
N ALA A 796 -13.17 13.44 -36.21
CA ALA A 796 -12.30 13.01 -35.12
C ALA A 796 -12.52 13.88 -33.87
N THR A 797 -12.11 13.39 -32.68
CA THR A 797 -12.24 14.15 -31.45
C THR A 797 -11.02 15.06 -31.27
N PHE A 798 -11.25 16.36 -31.20
CA PHE A 798 -10.25 17.38 -30.89
C PHE A 798 -10.34 17.80 -29.43
N GLY A 799 -9.24 18.36 -28.89
CA GLY A 799 -9.21 18.91 -27.54
C GLY A 799 -8.90 17.90 -26.46
N VAL A 800 -8.47 16.68 -26.84
CA VAL A 800 -7.89 15.74 -25.86
C VAL A 800 -6.51 16.23 -25.44
N ALA A 801 -6.05 15.83 -24.24
CA ALA A 801 -4.73 16.24 -23.74
C ALA A 801 -3.62 15.79 -24.71
N GLY A 802 -2.90 16.77 -25.26
CA GLY A 802 -1.88 16.59 -26.27
C GLY A 802 -0.56 16.00 -25.74
N ALA A 803 0.37 15.87 -26.67
CA ALA A 803 1.69 15.29 -26.39
C ALA A 803 2.65 16.28 -25.75
N VAL A 804 2.59 17.54 -26.18
CA VAL A 804 3.61 18.56 -25.86
C VAL A 804 3.10 19.59 -24.86
N LEU A 805 4.01 20.29 -24.21
CA LEU A 805 3.70 21.44 -23.35
C LEU A 805 3.59 22.72 -24.19
N ASP A 806 2.56 23.51 -23.95
CA ASP A 806 2.35 24.78 -24.68
C ASP A 806 3.45 25.80 -24.40
N GLN A 807 3.94 25.85 -23.18
CA GLN A 807 5.07 26.70 -22.79
C GLN A 807 6.03 25.99 -21.82
N PRO A 808 7.33 26.32 -21.83
CA PRO A 808 8.29 25.76 -20.91
C PRO A 808 7.93 26.10 -19.45
N GLY A 809 7.77 25.08 -18.64
CA GLY A 809 7.47 25.23 -17.21
C GLY A 809 5.98 25.19 -16.86
N GLU A 810 5.08 25.13 -17.81
CA GLU A 810 3.65 24.88 -17.58
C GLU A 810 3.35 23.38 -17.38
N VAL A 811 2.30 23.13 -16.60
CA VAL A 811 1.76 21.77 -16.36
C VAL A 811 0.70 21.42 -17.43
N ALA A 812 0.17 22.42 -18.12
CA ALA A 812 -0.84 22.23 -19.14
C ALA A 812 -0.17 21.75 -20.45
N ARG A 813 -0.65 20.64 -20.98
CA ARG A 813 -0.33 20.19 -22.32
C ARG A 813 -1.22 20.91 -23.33
N ASP A 814 -0.73 21.09 -24.55
CA ASP A 814 -1.60 21.51 -25.66
C ASP A 814 -2.67 20.43 -25.94
N THR A 815 -3.46 20.61 -26.98
CA THR A 815 -4.51 19.65 -27.34
C THR A 815 -4.13 18.89 -28.60
N ALA A 816 -4.60 17.65 -28.69
CA ALA A 816 -4.34 16.71 -29.78
C ALA A 816 -5.65 16.21 -30.41
N ILE A 817 -5.53 15.41 -31.46
CA ILE A 817 -6.62 14.66 -32.08
C ILE A 817 -6.62 13.22 -31.58
N GLU A 818 -7.80 12.68 -31.26
CA GLU A 818 -8.02 11.28 -30.96
C GLU A 818 -8.88 10.60 -32.03
N LEU A 819 -8.47 9.43 -32.46
CA LEU A 819 -9.05 8.64 -33.54
C LEU A 819 -9.63 7.32 -33.00
N ASN A 820 -10.76 6.89 -33.57
CA ASN A 820 -11.56 5.76 -33.05
C ASN A 820 -11.10 4.36 -33.47
N GLY A 821 -10.11 4.25 -34.34
CA GLY A 821 -9.62 2.95 -34.85
C GLY A 821 -10.51 2.24 -35.85
N VAL A 822 -11.52 2.92 -36.40
CA VAL A 822 -12.50 2.30 -37.30
C VAL A 822 -12.63 3.02 -38.65
N ASN A 823 -12.75 4.35 -38.64
CA ASN A 823 -13.08 5.09 -39.88
C ASN A 823 -12.62 6.56 -39.85
N GLN A 824 -11.84 6.98 -38.88
CA GLN A 824 -11.40 8.38 -38.72
C GLN A 824 -9.95 8.57 -39.12
N ARG A 825 -9.64 9.62 -39.87
CA ARG A 825 -8.29 10.04 -40.25
C ARG A 825 -8.22 11.53 -40.56
N VAL A 826 -7.02 12.05 -40.65
CA VAL A 826 -6.72 13.32 -41.31
C VAL A 826 -6.08 13.01 -42.67
N GLN A 827 -6.57 13.72 -43.72
CA GLN A 827 -6.08 13.52 -45.08
C GLN A 827 -5.69 14.87 -45.71
N VAL A 828 -4.47 14.94 -46.24
CA VAL A 828 -3.95 16.09 -47.00
C VAL A 828 -3.90 15.72 -48.46
N ASP A 829 -4.79 16.28 -49.23
CA ASP A 829 -4.92 15.97 -50.65
C ASP A 829 -3.90 16.77 -51.51
N ASP A 830 -3.59 18.00 -51.14
CA ASP A 830 -2.56 18.83 -51.75
C ASP A 830 -1.18 18.55 -51.13
N VAL A 831 -0.44 17.67 -51.77
CA VAL A 831 0.92 17.25 -51.39
C VAL A 831 2.01 17.76 -52.35
N GLU A 832 1.76 18.85 -53.07
CA GLU A 832 2.69 19.43 -54.03
C GLU A 832 4.05 19.73 -53.41
N PHE A 833 4.09 20.09 -52.12
CA PHE A 833 5.32 20.32 -51.36
C PHE A 833 6.21 19.07 -51.22
N LEU A 834 5.67 17.86 -51.44
CA LEU A 834 6.38 16.59 -51.44
C LEU A 834 6.69 16.05 -52.87
N SER A 835 6.27 16.76 -53.91
CA SER A 835 6.42 16.32 -55.29
C SER A 835 7.81 16.54 -55.90
N GLN A 836 8.65 17.33 -55.23
CA GLN A 836 10.04 17.59 -55.65
C GLN A 836 10.93 16.40 -55.34
N ALA A 837 11.92 16.09 -56.20
CA ALA A 837 12.88 15.05 -55.95
C ALA A 837 13.77 15.39 -54.74
N LEU A 838 13.40 14.90 -53.56
CA LEU A 838 14.14 15.16 -52.31
C LEU A 838 15.32 14.21 -52.24
N ALA A 839 16.49 14.75 -51.83
CA ALA A 839 17.67 13.92 -51.53
C ALA A 839 17.51 13.17 -50.19
N ALA A 840 16.69 13.70 -49.29
CA ALA A 840 16.42 13.13 -47.98
C ALA A 840 15.05 13.56 -47.46
N ILE A 841 14.53 12.83 -46.49
CA ILE A 841 13.31 13.15 -45.75
C ILE A 841 13.49 12.79 -44.29
N THR A 842 12.93 13.60 -43.40
CA THR A 842 12.65 13.24 -42.00
C THR A 842 11.16 13.48 -41.72
N VAL A 843 10.53 12.55 -41.03
CA VAL A 843 9.17 12.67 -40.53
C VAL A 843 9.20 12.49 -39.03
N GLU A 844 8.58 13.42 -38.32
CA GLU A 844 8.50 13.52 -36.89
C GLU A 844 7.05 13.61 -36.46
N TYR A 845 6.64 12.87 -35.43
CA TYR A 845 5.29 12.93 -34.87
C TYR A 845 5.23 12.37 -33.45
N TRP A 846 4.15 12.69 -32.73
CA TRP A 846 3.83 12.07 -31.45
C TRP A 846 2.64 11.13 -31.62
N ILE A 847 2.67 9.96 -30.93
CA ILE A 847 1.62 8.95 -31.00
C ILE A 847 1.32 8.35 -29.63
N LYS A 848 0.02 8.09 -29.38
CA LYS A 848 -0.50 7.48 -28.16
C LYS A 848 -1.47 6.37 -28.52
N PRO A 849 -0.99 5.14 -28.79
CA PRO A 849 -1.87 4.02 -29.11
C PRO A 849 -2.69 3.58 -27.90
N VAL A 850 -3.92 3.14 -28.12
CA VAL A 850 -4.82 2.65 -27.05
C VAL A 850 -4.88 1.13 -27.05
N GLN A 851 -4.72 0.48 -28.19
CA GLN A 851 -4.78 -1.00 -28.31
C GLN A 851 -3.53 -1.60 -28.93
N VAL A 852 -3.28 -2.88 -28.62
CA VAL A 852 -2.20 -3.67 -29.24
C VAL A 852 -2.74 -4.30 -30.54
N ALA A 853 -2.54 -3.62 -31.66
CA ALA A 853 -2.95 -4.08 -32.98
C ALA A 853 -2.04 -3.49 -34.05
N GLN A 854 -2.06 -4.03 -35.29
CA GLN A 854 -1.41 -3.39 -36.42
C GLN A 854 -2.18 -2.12 -36.78
N GLN A 855 -1.50 -0.97 -36.71
CA GLN A 855 -2.11 0.33 -36.92
C GLN A 855 -1.20 1.22 -37.77
N TYR A 856 -1.80 2.16 -38.50
CA TYR A 856 -1.13 3.15 -39.33
C TYR A 856 -1.03 4.48 -38.59
N ALA A 857 0.12 5.11 -38.58
CA ALA A 857 0.32 6.41 -37.98
C ALA A 857 0.32 7.53 -39.03
N VAL A 858 1.34 7.58 -39.87
CA VAL A 858 1.56 8.65 -40.87
C VAL A 858 2.13 8.06 -42.14
N GLY A 859 1.70 8.53 -43.32
CA GLY A 859 2.37 8.16 -44.56
C GLY A 859 1.70 8.62 -45.85
N LEU A 860 2.38 8.37 -46.96
CA LEU A 860 1.93 8.50 -48.33
C LEU A 860 1.80 7.07 -48.90
N ASP A 861 0.68 6.42 -48.64
CA ASP A 861 0.46 5.05 -49.06
C ASP A 861 -1.01 4.82 -49.45
N ASP A 862 -1.27 4.60 -50.73
CA ASP A 862 -2.56 4.25 -51.31
C ASP A 862 -2.45 2.97 -52.14
N LEU A 863 -2.78 1.85 -51.50
CA LEU A 863 -2.72 0.53 -52.16
C LEU A 863 -3.78 0.36 -53.26
N ALA A 864 -4.93 1.02 -53.14
CA ALA A 864 -6.04 0.91 -54.09
C ALA A 864 -5.67 1.52 -55.45
N THR A 865 -4.89 2.59 -55.46
CA THR A 865 -4.39 3.23 -56.70
C THR A 865 -2.99 2.74 -57.09
N GLY A 866 -2.34 1.90 -56.26
CA GLY A 866 -0.96 1.44 -56.45
C GLY A 866 0.10 2.52 -56.17
N LYS A 867 -0.27 3.68 -55.63
CA LYS A 867 0.61 4.81 -55.30
C LYS A 867 1.16 4.66 -53.91
N ARG A 868 2.25 3.96 -53.77
CA ARG A 868 2.87 3.63 -52.49
C ARG A 868 4.26 4.23 -52.41
N TYR A 869 4.53 5.06 -51.39
CA TYR A 869 5.79 5.80 -51.25
C TYR A 869 6.47 5.56 -49.91
N TRP A 870 5.83 5.84 -48.82
CA TRP A 870 6.32 5.54 -47.47
C TRP A 870 5.18 5.53 -46.47
N LYS A 871 5.37 4.78 -45.38
CA LYS A 871 4.48 4.81 -44.22
C LYS A 871 5.21 4.49 -42.93
N SER A 872 4.64 4.95 -41.82
CA SER A 872 5.02 4.56 -40.47
C SER A 872 3.78 4.13 -39.69
N GLY A 873 3.93 3.19 -38.82
CA GLY A 873 2.83 2.65 -38.01
C GLY A 873 3.30 1.74 -36.88
N LEU A 874 2.34 1.05 -36.29
CA LEU A 874 2.50 0.18 -35.13
C LEU A 874 2.26 -1.27 -35.55
N HIS A 875 3.10 -2.18 -35.06
CA HIS A 875 2.96 -3.61 -35.29
C HIS A 875 3.11 -4.40 -34.00
N PRO A 876 2.18 -5.32 -33.67
CA PRO A 876 2.32 -6.18 -32.54
C PRO A 876 3.44 -7.21 -32.77
N VAL A 877 4.33 -7.39 -31.80
CA VAL A 877 5.41 -8.36 -31.81
C VAL A 877 5.50 -9.07 -30.45
N GLN A 878 5.95 -10.31 -30.46
CA GLN A 878 6.24 -11.04 -29.24
C GLN A 878 7.65 -10.72 -28.75
N ILE A 879 7.78 -10.11 -27.58
CA ILE A 879 9.04 -9.85 -26.90
C ILE A 879 8.96 -10.49 -25.52
N GLU A 880 9.86 -11.42 -25.24
CA GLU A 880 9.92 -12.16 -23.95
C GLU A 880 8.57 -12.80 -23.55
N GLY A 881 7.82 -13.31 -24.54
CA GLY A 881 6.52 -13.97 -24.32
C GLY A 881 5.34 -13.00 -24.12
N ARG A 882 5.54 -11.69 -24.27
CA ARG A 882 4.49 -10.67 -24.20
C ARG A 882 4.29 -10.01 -25.57
N GLU A 883 3.04 -9.73 -25.92
CA GLU A 883 2.74 -8.97 -27.10
C GLU A 883 2.92 -7.47 -26.81
N GLN A 884 3.81 -6.84 -27.57
CA GLN A 884 4.15 -5.42 -27.44
C GLN A 884 4.02 -4.72 -28.79
N LEU A 885 3.80 -3.40 -28.76
CA LEU A 885 3.79 -2.59 -29.97
C LEU A 885 5.19 -2.08 -30.28
N VAL A 886 5.61 -2.27 -31.53
CA VAL A 886 6.83 -1.65 -32.05
C VAL A 886 6.49 -0.72 -33.20
N ILE A 887 7.24 0.36 -33.34
CA ILE A 887 7.16 1.23 -34.49
C ILE A 887 7.81 0.49 -35.66
N TYR A 888 7.12 0.50 -36.80
CA TYR A 888 7.70 0.12 -38.08
C TYR A 888 7.56 1.26 -39.07
N HIS A 889 8.44 1.30 -40.07
CA HIS A 889 8.30 2.19 -41.19
C HIS A 889 8.74 1.49 -42.48
N GLU A 890 8.05 1.85 -43.55
CA GLU A 890 8.22 1.28 -44.87
C GLU A 890 8.56 2.37 -45.88
N PHE A 891 9.62 2.18 -46.68
CA PHE A 891 9.89 2.99 -47.85
C PHE A 891 9.81 2.10 -49.11
N PHE A 892 9.13 2.62 -50.09
CA PHE A 892 9.04 1.98 -51.42
C PHE A 892 10.10 2.57 -52.34
N HIS A 893 10.86 1.72 -53.04
CA HIS A 893 11.87 2.12 -54.00
C HIS A 893 11.85 1.19 -55.21
N THR A 894 12.51 1.56 -56.31
CA THR A 894 12.53 0.83 -57.59
C THR A 894 13.06 -0.60 -57.57
N GLY A 895 13.51 -1.10 -56.40
CA GLY A 895 14.06 -2.48 -56.22
C GLY A 895 13.24 -3.38 -55.30
N GLY A 896 12.01 -3.02 -54.88
CA GLY A 896 11.10 -3.80 -54.03
C GLY A 896 11.19 -3.51 -52.51
N PHE A 897 10.34 -4.19 -51.77
CA PHE A 897 10.13 -4.01 -50.32
C PHE A 897 11.27 -4.47 -49.46
N ARG A 898 11.63 -3.74 -48.38
CA ARG A 898 12.31 -4.29 -47.21
C ARG A 898 11.86 -3.59 -45.92
N PHE A 899 11.52 -4.44 -44.94
CA PHE A 899 11.12 -4.04 -43.60
C PHE A 899 12.05 -4.62 -42.58
N PRO A 900 12.84 -3.87 -41.88
CA PRO A 900 13.23 -4.31 -40.56
C PRO A 900 12.17 -3.85 -39.54
N ARG A 901 11.64 -4.80 -38.81
CA ARG A 901 10.92 -4.60 -37.56
C ARG A 901 11.94 -4.77 -36.48
N THR A 902 12.32 -3.68 -35.83
CA THR A 902 13.23 -3.79 -34.69
C THR A 902 12.44 -4.03 -33.45
N LYS A 903 12.89 -4.98 -32.63
CA LYS A 903 12.30 -5.21 -31.29
C LYS A 903 12.65 -4.11 -30.28
N GLU A 904 13.52 -3.18 -30.64
CA GLU A 904 13.99 -2.11 -29.78
C GLU A 904 13.11 -0.85 -29.85
N ALA A 905 12.24 -0.74 -30.85
CA ALA A 905 11.35 0.41 -31.05
C ALA A 905 10.01 0.27 -30.35
N VAL A 906 10.01 -0.13 -29.10
CA VAL A 906 8.80 -0.39 -28.30
C VAL A 906 8.12 0.92 -27.91
N VAL A 907 6.78 0.98 -28.07
CA VAL A 907 5.92 2.06 -27.60
C VAL A 907 4.84 1.50 -26.68
N ALA A 908 4.56 2.22 -25.59
CA ALA A 908 3.57 1.80 -24.61
C ALA A 908 2.16 2.28 -25.00
N THR A 909 1.16 1.42 -24.82
CA THR A 909 -0.25 1.82 -24.94
C THR A 909 -0.63 2.84 -23.88
N GLY A 910 -1.47 3.81 -24.24
CA GLY A 910 -1.93 4.86 -23.32
C GLY A 910 -0.91 5.96 -23.02
N GLN A 911 0.31 5.89 -23.57
CA GLN A 911 1.37 6.88 -23.38
C GLN A 911 1.76 7.56 -24.68
N TRP A 912 2.09 8.86 -24.61
CA TRP A 912 2.66 9.57 -25.71
C TRP A 912 4.11 9.14 -25.96
N SER A 913 4.43 8.81 -27.20
CA SER A 913 5.77 8.51 -27.68
C SER A 913 6.13 9.43 -28.84
N HIS A 914 7.31 10.02 -28.79
CA HIS A 914 7.90 10.80 -29.87
C HIS A 914 8.58 9.87 -30.85
N VAL A 915 8.24 9.95 -32.14
CA VAL A 915 8.75 9.10 -33.21
C VAL A 915 9.35 9.96 -34.29
N VAL A 916 10.58 9.71 -34.65
CA VAL A 916 11.26 10.34 -35.78
C VAL A 916 11.91 9.28 -36.65
N PHE A 917 11.59 9.30 -37.94
CA PHE A 917 12.29 8.45 -38.91
C PHE A 917 12.82 9.27 -40.07
N SER A 918 13.97 8.90 -40.59
CA SER A 918 14.62 9.58 -41.66
C SER A 918 15.16 8.62 -42.73
N LEU A 919 15.24 9.09 -43.96
CA LEU A 919 15.90 8.41 -45.08
C LEU A 919 16.76 9.43 -45.84
N GLY A 920 18.02 9.13 -46.02
CA GLY A 920 18.99 9.98 -46.70
C GLY A 920 20.39 9.85 -46.09
N ALA A 921 21.36 10.52 -46.65
CA ALA A 921 22.76 10.47 -46.22
C ALA A 921 23.36 9.06 -46.04
N GLY A 922 22.93 8.10 -46.94
CA GLY A 922 23.44 6.73 -46.94
C GLY A 922 22.80 5.81 -45.89
N ALA A 923 21.83 6.30 -45.10
CA ALA A 923 21.15 5.51 -44.09
C ALA A 923 19.68 5.85 -43.94
N ARG A 924 18.94 4.89 -43.40
CA ARG A 924 17.65 5.08 -42.75
C ARG A 924 17.85 5.00 -41.24
N LYS A 925 17.27 5.91 -40.51
CA LYS A 925 17.34 5.94 -39.05
C LYS A 925 15.95 6.04 -38.43
N LEU A 926 15.75 5.39 -37.29
CA LEU A 926 14.55 5.49 -36.46
C LEU A 926 14.93 5.89 -35.05
N PHE A 927 14.23 6.90 -34.55
CA PHE A 927 14.32 7.34 -33.16
C PHE A 927 12.98 7.19 -32.45
N VAL A 928 13.01 6.76 -31.22
CA VAL A 928 11.86 6.75 -30.31
C VAL A 928 12.25 7.47 -29.02
N ASN A 929 11.44 8.45 -28.63
CA ASN A 929 11.65 9.27 -27.44
C ASN A 929 13.09 9.89 -27.39
N GLY A 930 13.50 10.43 -28.52
CA GLY A 930 14.81 11.07 -28.67
C GLY A 930 16.02 10.14 -28.75
N GLN A 931 15.81 8.83 -28.68
CA GLN A 931 16.89 7.83 -28.74
C GLN A 931 16.91 7.12 -30.11
N LEU A 932 18.11 6.93 -30.67
CA LEU A 932 18.29 6.13 -31.89
C LEU A 932 18.08 4.64 -31.56
N VAL A 933 17.03 4.03 -32.14
CA VAL A 933 16.64 2.63 -31.86
C VAL A 933 16.92 1.72 -33.05
N ASP A 934 17.07 2.25 -34.26
CA ASP A 934 17.40 1.46 -35.46
C ASP A 934 18.17 2.28 -36.49
N THR A 935 19.14 1.64 -37.14
CA THR A 935 19.89 2.18 -38.28
C THR A 935 20.08 1.12 -39.35
N PHE A 936 19.71 1.46 -40.56
CA PHE A 936 19.92 0.58 -41.72
C PHE A 936 20.63 1.34 -42.84
N ASN A 937 21.81 0.89 -43.24
CA ASN A 937 22.59 1.50 -44.31
C ASN A 937 21.92 1.24 -45.65
N THR A 938 21.62 2.28 -46.41
CA THR A 938 20.97 2.20 -47.74
C THR A 938 21.25 3.46 -48.54
N ASN A 939 21.48 3.28 -49.83
CA ASN A 939 21.58 4.40 -50.79
C ASN A 939 20.23 4.70 -51.45
N ALA A 940 19.14 4.12 -50.95
CA ALA A 940 17.81 4.41 -51.47
C ALA A 940 17.47 5.88 -51.29
N ARG A 941 16.81 6.48 -52.25
CA ARG A 941 16.27 7.84 -52.19
C ARG A 941 14.77 7.77 -51.97
N PRO A 942 14.20 8.72 -51.19
CA PRO A 942 12.74 8.80 -51.05
C PRO A 942 12.10 9.06 -52.44
N ILE A 943 11.00 8.36 -52.70
CA ILE A 943 10.18 8.58 -53.89
C ILE A 943 8.88 9.24 -53.44
N PHE A 944 8.41 10.18 -54.20
CA PHE A 944 7.18 10.96 -53.95
C PHE A 944 6.30 10.96 -55.15
N GLY A 945 4.97 11.08 -54.96
CA GLY A 945 4.00 11.14 -56.02
C GLY A 945 2.59 11.47 -55.54
N GLY A 946 1.59 11.23 -56.35
CA GLY A 946 0.22 11.71 -56.13
C GLY A 946 -0.65 10.92 -55.14
N ALA A 947 -0.08 10.21 -54.15
CA ALA A 947 -0.89 9.71 -53.05
C ALA A 947 -1.13 10.79 -52.02
N PRO A 948 -2.31 10.86 -51.37
CA PRO A 948 -2.54 11.82 -50.27
C PRO A 948 -1.66 11.45 -49.06
N LEU A 949 -1.25 12.48 -48.31
CA LEU A 949 -0.63 12.31 -47.02
C LEU A 949 -1.74 12.04 -45.98
N THR A 950 -1.63 10.98 -45.23
CA THR A 950 -2.67 10.60 -44.26
C THR A 950 -2.10 10.40 -42.88
N PHE A 951 -2.91 10.70 -41.84
CA PHE A 951 -2.60 10.45 -40.43
C PHE A 951 -3.72 9.59 -39.85
N GLY A 952 -3.36 8.47 -39.19
CA GLY A 952 -4.29 7.59 -38.50
C GLY A 952 -4.91 6.47 -39.34
N SER A 953 -4.80 6.49 -40.69
CA SER A 953 -5.10 5.34 -41.51
C SER A 953 -4.46 5.47 -42.90
N ARG A 954 -4.41 4.39 -43.63
CA ARG A 954 -4.06 4.43 -45.07
C ARG A 954 -5.18 5.13 -45.87
N ALA A 955 -4.82 5.67 -47.01
CA ALA A 955 -5.77 6.32 -47.88
C ALA A 955 -6.86 5.37 -48.42
N ASP A 956 -6.61 4.08 -48.50
CA ASP A 956 -7.53 3.03 -48.92
C ASP A 956 -8.36 2.38 -47.80
N ASP A 957 -8.59 3.12 -46.69
CA ASP A 957 -9.44 2.73 -45.58
C ASP A 957 -9.01 1.44 -44.84
N ARG A 958 -7.70 1.29 -44.60
CA ARG A 958 -7.10 0.13 -43.89
C ARG A 958 -6.16 0.60 -42.77
N GLU A 959 -5.89 -0.32 -41.83
CA GLU A 959 -4.91 -0.14 -40.73
C GLU A 959 -5.20 1.13 -39.91
N TRP A 960 -6.42 1.26 -39.35
CA TRP A 960 -6.86 2.39 -38.56
C TRP A 960 -6.15 2.53 -37.21
N LEU A 961 -5.75 3.75 -36.87
CA LEU A 961 -5.24 4.10 -35.54
C LEU A 961 -6.39 4.24 -34.54
N GLN A 962 -6.31 3.52 -33.44
CA GLN A 962 -7.08 3.81 -32.25
C GLN A 962 -6.18 4.48 -31.20
N GLY A 963 -6.38 5.78 -30.99
CA GLY A 963 -5.56 6.57 -30.07
C GLY A 963 -5.26 7.98 -30.56
N GLY A 964 -4.34 8.64 -29.87
CA GLY A 964 -3.93 10.00 -30.16
C GLY A 964 -2.79 10.09 -31.16
N ILE A 965 -2.84 11.12 -32.01
CA ILE A 965 -1.72 11.57 -32.83
C ILE A 965 -1.59 13.10 -32.71
N ASP A 966 -0.35 13.58 -32.69
CA ASP A 966 -0.06 14.98 -32.46
C ASP A 966 1.22 15.45 -33.16
N GLU A 967 1.34 16.75 -33.42
CA GLU A 967 2.60 17.43 -33.79
C GLU A 967 3.35 16.78 -34.95
N VAL A 968 2.69 16.58 -36.12
CA VAL A 968 3.30 15.94 -37.29
C VAL A 968 4.12 16.94 -38.08
N ALA A 969 5.43 16.73 -38.21
CA ALA A 969 6.35 17.59 -38.95
C ALA A 969 7.12 16.79 -40.04
N ILE A 970 7.36 17.40 -41.21
CA ILE A 970 8.05 16.78 -42.34
C ILE A 970 9.15 17.72 -42.82
N TYR A 971 10.37 17.20 -43.00
CA TYR A 971 11.56 17.94 -43.40
C TYR A 971 12.19 17.34 -44.65
N ASN A 972 12.85 18.19 -45.47
CA ASN A 972 13.57 17.78 -46.68
C ASN A 972 15.05 17.39 -46.44
N GLN A 973 15.42 17.12 -45.22
CA GLN A 973 16.76 16.74 -44.79
C GLN A 973 16.72 15.66 -43.72
N VAL A 974 17.87 15.03 -43.46
CA VAL A 974 18.08 14.19 -42.28
C VAL A 974 18.38 15.10 -41.08
N LEU A 975 17.53 15.08 -40.06
CA LEU A 975 17.82 15.79 -38.84
C LEU A 975 18.93 15.07 -38.08
N ASP A 976 19.81 15.84 -37.46
CA ASP A 976 20.84 15.30 -36.59
C ASP A 976 20.27 14.89 -35.24
N GLU A 977 20.99 14.00 -34.55
CA GLU A 977 20.54 13.42 -33.28
C GLU A 977 20.36 14.47 -32.16
N HIS A 978 21.13 15.57 -32.21
CA HIS A 978 21.02 16.65 -31.24
C HIS A 978 19.70 17.40 -31.41
N THR A 979 19.35 17.74 -32.64
CA THR A 979 18.07 18.40 -32.98
C THR A 979 16.89 17.52 -32.56
N ILE A 980 16.91 16.22 -32.87
CA ILE A 980 15.84 15.27 -32.49
C ILE A 980 15.69 15.18 -30.96
N ARG A 981 16.81 15.11 -30.24
CA ARG A 981 16.78 15.10 -28.78
C ARG A 981 16.24 16.39 -28.17
N ASN A 982 16.57 17.54 -28.75
CA ASN A 982 16.06 18.84 -28.30
C ASN A 982 14.54 18.94 -28.52
N HIS A 983 14.05 18.50 -29.69
CA HIS A 983 12.61 18.43 -29.96
C HIS A 983 11.88 17.52 -28.95
N PHE A 984 12.40 16.30 -28.74
CA PHE A 984 11.83 15.41 -27.72
C PHE A 984 11.82 16.03 -26.33
N ALA A 985 12.92 16.65 -25.93
CA ALA A 985 13.06 17.30 -24.62
C ALA A 985 12.06 18.44 -24.45
N ALA A 986 11.90 19.29 -25.47
CA ALA A 986 10.94 20.39 -25.44
C ALA A 986 9.49 19.90 -25.37
N GLY A 987 9.14 18.87 -26.14
CA GLY A 987 7.78 18.32 -26.18
C GLY A 987 7.41 17.51 -24.94
N SER A 988 8.33 16.68 -24.44
CA SER A 988 8.08 15.85 -23.26
C SER A 988 8.08 16.63 -21.93
N GLY A 989 8.46 17.91 -21.94
CA GLY A 989 8.75 18.66 -20.73
C GLY A 989 10.01 18.15 -19.98
N GLN A 990 10.68 17.19 -20.59
CA GLN A 990 12.02 16.81 -20.17
C GLN A 990 12.96 17.83 -20.80
N THR A 991 13.12 19.00 -20.18
CA THR A 991 14.15 19.90 -20.60
C THR A 991 15.48 19.13 -20.59
N MET A 992 15.89 18.67 -21.74
CA MET A 992 17.31 18.53 -22.02
C MET A 992 17.87 19.94 -22.31
N GLU A 993 17.90 20.79 -21.28
CA GLU A 993 19.10 21.60 -21.17
C GLU A 993 20.24 20.59 -21.25
N ALA A 994 21.13 20.76 -22.19
CA ALA A 994 22.48 20.21 -22.06
C ALA A 994 22.86 20.54 -20.64
N LEU A 995 22.86 19.50 -19.75
CA LEU A 995 22.88 19.69 -18.30
C LEU A 995 24.04 20.60 -18.02
N HIS A 996 23.74 21.88 -17.75
CA HIS A 996 24.82 22.81 -17.41
C HIS A 996 25.57 22.11 -16.27
N PRO A 997 26.85 21.86 -16.38
CA PRO A 997 27.60 21.07 -15.39
C PRO A 997 27.33 21.53 -13.96
N ASP A 998 27.08 22.84 -13.76
CA ASP A 998 26.66 23.41 -12.48
C ASP A 998 25.33 22.80 -11.99
N LEU A 999 24.33 22.63 -12.86
CA LEU A 999 23.07 22.02 -12.47
C LEU A 999 23.25 20.56 -12.07
N LEU A 1000 24.15 19.81 -12.70
CA LEU A 1000 24.49 18.44 -12.30
C LEU A 1000 25.13 18.39 -10.92
N ALA A 1001 26.04 19.31 -10.60
CA ALA A 1001 26.66 19.41 -9.28
C ALA A 1001 25.59 19.65 -8.20
N TRP A 1002 24.67 20.57 -8.44
CA TRP A 1002 23.58 20.86 -7.51
C TRP A 1002 22.53 19.76 -7.43
N GLN A 1003 22.22 19.08 -8.53
CA GLN A 1003 21.36 17.89 -8.53
C GLN A 1003 21.97 16.79 -7.67
N SER A 1004 23.29 16.53 -7.85
CA SER A 1004 24.03 15.56 -7.05
C SER A 1004 24.01 15.93 -5.56
N PHE A 1005 24.23 17.20 -5.23
CA PHE A 1005 24.15 17.70 -3.87
C PHE A 1005 22.74 17.50 -3.25
N CYS A 1006 21.66 17.89 -3.95
CA CYS A 1006 20.30 17.67 -3.48
C CYS A 1006 20.01 16.19 -3.24
N GLN A 1007 20.55 15.33 -4.10
CA GLN A 1007 20.40 13.88 -3.98
C GLN A 1007 21.17 13.33 -2.78
N ALA A 1008 22.37 13.84 -2.51
CA ALA A 1008 23.12 13.50 -1.31
C ALA A 1008 22.36 13.88 -0.02
N VAL A 1009 21.71 15.05 -0.01
CA VAL A 1009 20.88 15.47 1.15
C VAL A 1009 19.65 14.57 1.33
N PHE A 1010 19.03 14.04 0.27
CA PHE A 1010 17.98 13.02 0.40
C PHE A 1010 18.46 11.74 1.10
N CYS A 1011 19.75 11.42 1.01
CA CYS A 1011 20.36 10.26 1.66
C CYS A 1011 20.76 10.52 3.12
N MET A 1012 20.69 11.75 3.60
CA MET A 1012 21.04 12.07 4.99
C MET A 1012 19.99 11.53 5.99
N ASN A 1013 20.45 11.08 7.15
CA ASN A 1013 19.56 10.65 8.24
C ASN A 1013 18.59 11.76 8.65
N GLY A 1014 19.00 13.02 8.65
CA GLY A 1014 18.14 14.16 8.96
C GLY A 1014 16.97 14.36 7.98
N PHE A 1015 17.01 13.77 6.77
CA PHE A 1015 15.88 13.76 5.85
C PHE A 1015 14.92 12.62 6.19
N ILE A 1016 15.44 11.42 6.47
CA ILE A 1016 14.65 10.19 6.64
C ILE A 1016 14.05 10.08 8.05
N PHE A 1017 14.65 10.71 9.05
CA PHE A 1017 14.22 10.66 10.45
C PHE A 1017 13.68 12.00 10.96
N VAL A 1018 12.75 11.90 11.92
CA VAL A 1018 12.25 13.01 12.72
C VAL A 1018 12.68 12.79 14.17
N ASP A 1019 13.34 13.81 14.71
CA ASP A 1019 13.83 13.83 16.11
C ASP A 1019 12.73 14.27 17.08
#